data_ac5666f3d76650fa8cc317618fa2657d
#
_entry.id   ac5666f3d76650fa8cc317618fa2657d
#
_cell.length_a   1.000
_cell.length_b   1.000
_cell.length_c   1.000
_cell.angle_alpha   90.00
_cell.angle_beta   90.00
_cell.angle_gamma   90.00
#
_symmetry.space_group_name_H-M   'P 1'
#
loop_
_entity.id
_entity.type
_entity.pdbx_description
1 polymer ?
#
loop_
_entity_poly.entity_id
_entity_poly.type
_entity_poly.pdbx_seq_one_letter_code
_entity_poly.pdbx_strand_id
1 'polypeptide(L)'
;MSSLSIAIGMVVDDAIVVLENVTTHIERGSDPKQAAVHGTNEVAISVIASTLTMIAVFFPLTMVSGMSGVMFKQLGWMMCAIMFISTVSALSLTPMLCAQLLKLQKKQSKAFTMFYRPIEKSLDGLDNWYARMLNWSVRHRSVIVIGCIVFFVASLFCAKGIGTEFFPAQDNARIAVKLELPIGTRKELAQEISEKLTNYWLEHYKGIMKVCNYTVGQADSDNTFASMQDNGSHIISFNISLVDPGDRDITLEQVCDEMREELKKYPEFSKAQVILGGSNTGMSAQASADFEIYGYDMATTDSVAARLKRQLLDVKGVSEVNISRSDYQPEYQVDFDREKLALHGLNLSTAATYLRNRINGAVASKYREDGDEYDIKVRYAPEYRTSLESLENILVYNAKGEAVRIKDLGTVVERFAPPTIERKDRERIVTVSAVISGAPLGDVVNAGNAIIDKMEMPSEVTIQVAGSYEDQQDSFRDLGTLAVLIVILVFIVMAAQFESLTYPFIIMFSLPFAFSGVLMALFFTNSTLSVMSLLGAIMLIGIVVKNGIVLIDYITLCRERGQSVLHSVVTAGKSRLRPVLMTTATTVLGMIPMAVGGGQGSEMWSPMAIAVIGGLTVSTILTLVLIPTLYCIFAGTGIKHQRKVMKRKRELDVYFEAHKDEIIKK
;
A
#
# COMPACT_ATOMS: atom_id res chain seq x y z
N MET A 1 -9.29 -1.78 -10.92
CA MET A 1 -10.22 -2.88 -10.62
C MET A 1 -10.46 -3.04 -9.12
N SER A 2 -9.45 -3.12 -8.27
CA SER A 2 -9.59 -3.31 -6.81
C SER A 2 -10.46 -2.26 -6.13
N SER A 3 -10.31 -0.98 -6.47
CA SER A 3 -11.15 0.11 -5.95
C SER A 3 -12.63 -0.05 -6.29
N LEU A 4 -12.92 -0.63 -7.46
CA LEU A 4 -14.29 -0.91 -7.88
C LEU A 4 -14.92 -2.05 -7.06
N SER A 5 -14.17 -3.12 -6.78
CA SER A 5 -14.63 -4.22 -5.92
C SER A 5 -14.97 -3.74 -4.51
N ILE A 6 -14.15 -2.84 -3.96
CA ILE A 6 -14.40 -2.19 -2.67
C ILE A 6 -15.69 -1.36 -2.73
N ALA A 7 -15.85 -0.58 -3.79
CA ALA A 7 -16.96 0.33 -3.97
C ALA A 7 -18.30 -0.40 -4.10
N ILE A 8 -18.35 -1.55 -4.79
CA ILE A 8 -19.59 -2.33 -5.01
C ILE A 8 -20.28 -2.65 -3.68
N GLY A 9 -19.54 -3.13 -2.68
CA GLY A 9 -20.12 -3.43 -1.36
C GLY A 9 -20.74 -2.22 -0.68
N MET A 10 -20.13 -1.04 -0.82
CA MET A 10 -20.56 0.18 -0.15
C MET A 10 -21.67 0.94 -0.87
N VAL A 11 -21.70 0.87 -2.23
CA VAL A 11 -22.75 1.51 -3.05
C VAL A 11 -24.13 0.94 -2.79
N VAL A 12 -24.21 -0.39 -2.61
CA VAL A 12 -25.48 -1.07 -2.40
C VAL A 12 -26.11 -0.74 -1.04
N ASP A 13 -25.29 -0.37 -0.05
CA ASP A 13 -25.75 -0.09 1.31
C ASP A 13 -26.79 1.02 1.40
N ASP A 14 -26.58 2.15 0.71
CA ASP A 14 -27.49 3.30 0.75
C ASP A 14 -28.83 2.94 0.11
N ALA A 15 -28.81 2.18 -0.97
CA ALA A 15 -30.01 1.68 -1.64
C ALA A 15 -30.78 0.69 -0.77
N ILE A 16 -30.11 -0.18 -0.01
CA ILE A 16 -30.72 -1.15 0.92
C ILE A 16 -31.49 -0.41 2.00
N VAL A 17 -30.93 0.64 2.60
CA VAL A 17 -31.60 1.40 3.67
C VAL A 17 -32.87 2.05 3.16
N VAL A 18 -32.85 2.66 1.98
CA VAL A 18 -34.04 3.27 1.36
C VAL A 18 -35.08 2.21 0.99
N LEU A 19 -34.66 1.11 0.34
CA LEU A 19 -35.56 0.01 -0.07
C LEU A 19 -36.29 -0.58 1.13
N GLU A 20 -35.57 -0.86 2.22
CA GLU A 20 -36.13 -1.43 3.43
C GLU A 20 -37.18 -0.51 4.06
N ASN A 21 -36.88 0.77 4.18
CA ASN A 21 -37.83 1.70 4.78
C ASN A 21 -39.10 1.84 3.93
N VAL A 22 -38.96 1.92 2.61
CA VAL A 22 -40.09 1.93 1.66
C VAL A 22 -40.91 0.64 1.79
N THR A 23 -40.26 -0.53 1.85
CA THR A 23 -40.92 -1.82 2.01
C THR A 23 -41.70 -1.88 3.32
N THR A 24 -41.13 -1.40 4.42
CA THR A 24 -41.81 -1.32 5.73
C THR A 24 -43.07 -0.46 5.67
N HIS A 25 -43.07 0.64 4.93
CA HIS A 25 -44.28 1.46 4.72
C HIS A 25 -45.33 0.77 3.87
N ILE A 26 -44.92 0.02 2.82
CA ILE A 26 -45.82 -0.79 2.00
C ILE A 26 -46.46 -1.90 2.83
N GLU A 27 -45.71 -2.62 3.67
CA GLU A 27 -46.21 -3.67 4.56
C GLU A 27 -47.21 -3.15 5.60
N ARG A 28 -47.05 -1.87 6.01
CA ARG A 28 -48.04 -1.19 6.88
C ARG A 28 -49.31 -0.75 6.16
N GLY A 29 -49.42 -0.98 4.84
CA GLY A 29 -50.61 -0.74 4.04
C GLY A 29 -50.62 0.57 3.26
N SER A 30 -49.49 1.28 3.16
CA SER A 30 -49.40 2.48 2.34
C SER A 30 -49.32 2.14 0.83
N ASP A 31 -49.89 2.99 -0.02
CA ASP A 31 -49.74 2.84 -1.48
C ASP A 31 -48.26 2.93 -1.88
N PRO A 32 -47.77 2.07 -2.82
CA PRO A 32 -46.36 2.06 -3.20
C PRO A 32 -45.76 3.41 -3.56
N LYS A 33 -46.52 4.29 -4.23
CA LYS A 33 -46.07 5.64 -4.59
C LYS A 33 -45.90 6.53 -3.36
N GLN A 34 -46.86 6.50 -2.44
CA GLN A 34 -46.80 7.27 -1.19
C GLN A 34 -45.73 6.71 -0.24
N ALA A 35 -45.63 5.39 -0.17
CA ALA A 35 -44.59 4.70 0.60
C ALA A 35 -43.19 5.06 0.13
N ALA A 36 -42.96 5.16 -1.19
CA ALA A 36 -41.69 5.56 -1.75
C ALA A 36 -41.32 7.01 -1.36
N VAL A 37 -42.26 7.95 -1.42
CA VAL A 37 -42.00 9.36 -1.03
C VAL A 37 -41.77 9.49 0.48
N HIS A 38 -42.69 8.96 1.31
CA HIS A 38 -42.61 9.10 2.75
C HIS A 38 -41.44 8.29 3.35
N GLY A 39 -41.25 7.05 2.87
CA GLY A 39 -40.15 6.19 3.33
C GLY A 39 -38.78 6.74 2.98
N THR A 40 -38.63 7.35 1.80
CA THR A 40 -37.35 7.99 1.43
C THR A 40 -37.10 9.25 2.25
N ASN A 41 -38.10 10.14 2.42
CA ASN A 41 -37.95 11.34 3.21
C ASN A 41 -37.55 11.05 4.66
N GLU A 42 -38.05 9.99 5.26
CA GLU A 42 -37.72 9.62 6.65
C GLU A 42 -36.23 9.25 6.83
N VAL A 43 -35.58 8.70 5.80
CA VAL A 43 -34.17 8.25 5.88
C VAL A 43 -33.20 9.11 5.08
N ALA A 44 -33.68 10.10 4.32
CA ALA A 44 -32.84 10.89 3.42
C ALA A 44 -31.70 11.61 4.15
N ILE A 45 -31.98 12.24 5.28
CA ILE A 45 -30.97 12.96 6.08
C ILE A 45 -29.90 11.99 6.59
N SER A 46 -30.31 10.80 7.08
CA SER A 46 -29.40 9.78 7.58
C SER A 46 -28.50 9.21 6.47
N VAL A 47 -29.04 9.04 5.24
CA VAL A 47 -28.28 8.59 4.07
C VAL A 47 -27.26 9.66 3.63
N ILE A 48 -27.66 10.92 3.54
CA ILE A 48 -26.76 12.02 3.20
C ILE A 48 -25.64 12.12 4.22
N ALA A 49 -25.94 12.06 5.50
CA ALA A 49 -24.95 12.17 6.55
C ALA A 49 -24.00 10.97 6.61
N SER A 50 -24.50 9.74 6.37
CA SER A 50 -23.63 8.58 6.25
C SER A 50 -22.65 8.72 5.09
N THR A 51 -23.10 9.28 3.96
CA THR A 51 -22.24 9.57 2.80
C THR A 51 -21.21 10.65 3.11
N LEU A 52 -21.61 11.75 3.77
CA LEU A 52 -20.66 12.78 4.19
C LEU A 52 -19.60 12.23 5.15
N THR A 53 -19.99 11.32 6.05
CA THR A 53 -19.05 10.63 6.94
C THR A 53 -18.06 9.77 6.15
N MET A 54 -18.52 9.06 5.11
CA MET A 54 -17.64 8.30 4.22
C MET A 54 -16.70 9.20 3.42
N ILE A 55 -17.20 10.31 2.87
CA ILE A 55 -16.36 11.31 2.19
C ILE A 55 -15.31 11.88 3.17
N ALA A 56 -15.68 12.15 4.42
CA ALA A 56 -14.74 12.62 5.45
C ALA A 56 -13.62 11.61 5.76
N VAL A 57 -13.82 10.32 5.47
CA VAL A 57 -12.77 9.29 5.57
C VAL A 57 -11.89 9.24 4.32
N PHE A 58 -12.49 9.26 3.12
CA PHE A 58 -11.76 9.06 1.87
C PHE A 58 -11.09 10.33 1.34
N PHE A 59 -11.65 11.51 1.59
CA PHE A 59 -11.10 12.77 1.11
C PHE A 59 -9.68 13.05 1.66
N PRO A 60 -9.39 12.89 2.96
CA PRO A 60 -8.05 13.09 3.49
C PRO A 60 -6.99 12.15 2.89
N LEU A 61 -7.36 10.94 2.44
CA LEU A 61 -6.44 10.04 1.74
C LEU A 61 -5.87 10.65 0.45
N THR A 62 -6.56 11.63 -0.14
CA THR A 62 -6.07 12.34 -1.34
C THR A 62 -4.92 13.30 -1.04
N MET A 63 -4.66 13.60 0.25
CA MET A 63 -3.64 14.55 0.71
C MET A 63 -2.35 13.87 1.13
N VAL A 64 -2.31 12.53 1.14
CA VAL A 64 -1.09 11.77 1.48
C VAL A 64 -0.02 12.02 0.41
N SER A 65 1.22 12.23 0.85
CA SER A 65 2.41 12.41 0.01
C SER A 65 3.21 11.09 -0.11
N GLY A 66 4.27 11.12 -0.89
CA GLY A 66 5.16 9.97 -1.06
C GLY A 66 4.64 8.92 -2.04
N MET A 67 5.31 7.77 -2.08
CA MET A 67 5.02 6.68 -3.01
C MET A 67 3.64 6.05 -2.78
N SER A 68 3.28 5.82 -1.51
CA SER A 68 1.95 5.35 -1.12
C SER A 68 0.85 6.37 -1.43
N GLY A 69 1.16 7.67 -1.37
CA GLY A 69 0.24 8.76 -1.67
C GLY A 69 -0.28 8.75 -3.11
N VAL A 70 0.53 8.33 -4.08
CA VAL A 70 0.10 8.21 -5.49
C VAL A 70 -1.07 7.23 -5.62
N MET A 71 -1.00 6.09 -4.94
CA MET A 71 -2.05 5.07 -4.95
C MET A 71 -3.29 5.51 -4.16
N PHE A 72 -3.09 6.09 -2.99
CA PHE A 72 -4.18 6.52 -2.10
C PHE A 72 -4.97 7.70 -2.67
N LYS A 73 -4.30 8.62 -3.36
CA LYS A 73 -4.94 9.74 -4.05
C LYS A 73 -5.95 9.28 -5.09
N GLN A 74 -5.58 8.29 -5.91
CA GLN A 74 -6.48 7.73 -6.92
C GLN A 74 -7.67 7.02 -6.26
N LEU A 75 -7.42 6.22 -5.23
CA LEU A 75 -8.45 5.51 -4.48
C LEU A 75 -9.39 6.50 -3.78
N GLY A 76 -8.86 7.52 -3.10
CA GLY A 76 -9.65 8.53 -2.39
C GLY A 76 -10.60 9.29 -3.30
N TRP A 77 -10.11 9.82 -4.44
CA TRP A 77 -10.96 10.52 -5.41
C TRP A 77 -12.03 9.62 -6.01
N MET A 78 -11.65 8.39 -6.39
CA MET A 78 -12.58 7.43 -6.96
C MET A 78 -13.70 7.07 -5.98
N MET A 79 -13.33 6.83 -4.71
CA MET A 79 -14.32 6.51 -3.67
C MET A 79 -15.24 7.68 -3.36
N CYS A 80 -14.74 8.92 -3.26
CA CYS A 80 -15.58 10.10 -3.07
C CYS A 80 -16.59 10.29 -4.21
N ALA A 81 -16.15 10.13 -5.46
CA ALA A 81 -17.03 10.24 -6.63
C ALA A 81 -18.11 9.15 -6.64
N ILE A 82 -17.73 7.90 -6.38
CA ILE A 82 -18.67 6.76 -6.35
C ILE A 82 -19.69 6.95 -5.21
N MET A 83 -19.26 7.36 -4.02
CA MET A 83 -20.17 7.60 -2.89
C MET A 83 -21.17 8.70 -3.19
N PHE A 84 -20.74 9.80 -3.82
CA PHE A 84 -21.64 10.87 -4.24
C PHE A 84 -22.71 10.37 -5.24
N ILE A 85 -22.28 9.63 -6.27
CA ILE A 85 -23.19 9.04 -7.27
C ILE A 85 -24.14 8.03 -6.63
N SER A 86 -23.64 7.19 -5.69
CA SER A 86 -24.44 6.24 -4.93
C SER A 86 -25.60 6.91 -4.20
N THR A 87 -25.31 7.99 -3.47
CA THR A 87 -26.32 8.74 -2.72
C THR A 87 -27.39 9.34 -3.64
N VAL A 88 -26.98 9.93 -4.76
CA VAL A 88 -27.91 10.46 -5.77
C VAL A 88 -28.81 9.32 -6.30
N SER A 89 -28.22 8.17 -6.59
CA SER A 89 -28.97 6.98 -7.05
C SER A 89 -29.90 6.42 -5.99
N ALA A 90 -29.45 6.33 -4.73
CA ALA A 90 -30.27 5.85 -3.62
C ALA A 90 -31.47 6.74 -3.33
N LEU A 91 -31.34 8.06 -3.47
CA LEU A 91 -32.41 9.03 -3.19
C LEU A 91 -33.32 9.32 -4.39
N SER A 92 -32.92 8.95 -5.61
CA SER A 92 -33.69 9.21 -6.84
C SER A 92 -34.16 7.92 -7.53
N LEU A 93 -33.22 7.08 -7.96
CA LEU A 93 -33.48 5.88 -8.73
C LEU A 93 -34.18 4.80 -7.88
N THR A 94 -33.68 4.55 -6.66
CA THR A 94 -34.23 3.50 -5.78
C THR A 94 -35.71 3.75 -5.43
N PRO A 95 -36.15 4.95 -4.97
CA PRO A 95 -37.57 5.21 -4.70
C PRO A 95 -38.43 5.09 -5.95
N MET A 96 -37.95 5.52 -7.11
CA MET A 96 -38.67 5.40 -8.37
C MET A 96 -38.90 3.93 -8.72
N LEU A 97 -37.87 3.09 -8.63
CA LEU A 97 -37.99 1.65 -8.88
C LEU A 97 -38.89 0.98 -7.85
N CYS A 98 -38.82 1.34 -6.59
CA CYS A 98 -39.70 0.83 -5.53
C CYS A 98 -41.17 1.17 -5.83
N ALA A 99 -41.47 2.40 -6.26
CA ALA A 99 -42.82 2.84 -6.61
C ALA A 99 -43.43 2.05 -7.78
N GLN A 100 -42.58 1.60 -8.73
CA GLN A 100 -43.02 0.91 -9.95
C GLN A 100 -43.06 -0.63 -9.78
N LEU A 101 -42.05 -1.19 -9.11
CA LEU A 101 -41.82 -2.63 -9.08
C LEU A 101 -42.43 -3.29 -7.82
N LEU A 102 -42.48 -2.61 -6.67
CA LEU A 102 -43.01 -3.17 -5.45
C LEU A 102 -44.55 -3.19 -5.45
N LYS A 103 -45.13 -4.34 -5.17
CA LYS A 103 -46.59 -4.53 -5.03
C LYS A 103 -46.88 -5.33 -3.80
N LEU A 104 -47.95 -4.98 -3.08
CA LEU A 104 -48.47 -5.79 -1.99
C LEU A 104 -49.03 -7.11 -2.58
N GLN A 105 -48.23 -8.17 -2.50
CA GLN A 105 -48.66 -9.50 -2.95
C GLN A 105 -49.57 -10.14 -1.90
N LYS A 106 -50.88 -10.13 -2.15
CA LYS A 106 -51.87 -10.79 -1.29
C LYS A 106 -51.91 -12.32 -1.39
N LYS A 107 -51.33 -12.94 -2.43
CA LYS A 107 -51.23 -14.40 -2.61
C LYS A 107 -49.88 -14.79 -3.20
N GLN A 108 -49.07 -15.49 -2.43
CA GLN A 108 -47.83 -16.11 -2.90
C GLN A 108 -48.07 -17.51 -3.47
N SER A 109 -47.30 -17.90 -4.49
CA SER A 109 -47.35 -19.26 -5.05
C SER A 109 -46.93 -20.28 -3.99
N LYS A 110 -47.61 -21.45 -3.95
CA LYS A 110 -47.33 -22.51 -2.97
C LYS A 110 -45.89 -23.02 -2.99
N ALA A 111 -45.26 -23.06 -4.17
CA ALA A 111 -43.86 -23.47 -4.31
C ALA A 111 -42.89 -22.43 -3.71
N PHE A 112 -43.14 -21.13 -3.91
CA PHE A 112 -42.33 -20.05 -3.33
C PHE A 112 -42.48 -20.02 -1.81
N THR A 113 -43.67 -20.24 -1.28
CA THR A 113 -43.93 -20.27 0.17
C THR A 113 -43.22 -21.44 0.86
N MET A 114 -43.03 -22.56 0.17
CA MET A 114 -42.33 -23.73 0.71
C MET A 114 -40.82 -23.48 0.91
N PHE A 115 -40.20 -22.74 0.02
CA PHE A 115 -38.76 -22.33 0.12
C PHE A 115 -38.57 -21.13 1.05
N TYR A 116 -39.48 -20.17 1.04
CA TYR A 116 -39.35 -18.92 1.77
C TYR A 116 -39.66 -19.04 3.26
N ARG A 117 -40.70 -19.84 3.64
CA ARG A 117 -41.09 -20.02 5.05
C ARG A 117 -40.00 -20.49 6.01
N PRO A 118 -39.11 -21.46 5.67
CA PRO A 118 -38.04 -21.85 6.59
C PRO A 118 -37.01 -20.72 6.79
N ILE A 119 -36.72 -19.95 5.74
CA ILE A 119 -35.79 -18.80 5.80
C ILE A 119 -36.42 -17.69 6.66
N GLU A 120 -37.68 -17.35 6.44
CA GLU A 120 -38.41 -16.35 7.23
C GLU A 120 -38.49 -16.73 8.71
N LYS A 121 -38.82 -17.99 9.03
CA LYS A 121 -38.82 -18.48 10.41
C LYS A 121 -37.46 -18.44 11.07
N SER A 122 -36.37 -18.69 10.31
CA SER A 122 -35.02 -18.61 10.80
C SER A 122 -34.64 -17.17 11.11
N LEU A 123 -34.99 -16.22 10.22
CA LEU A 123 -34.76 -14.79 10.40
C LEU A 123 -35.57 -14.21 11.58
N ASP A 124 -36.85 -14.59 11.69
CA ASP A 124 -37.68 -14.21 12.84
C ASP A 124 -37.19 -14.81 14.15
N GLY A 125 -36.63 -16.02 14.09
CA GLY A 125 -35.95 -16.66 15.22
C GLY A 125 -34.72 -15.88 15.66
N LEU A 126 -33.92 -15.41 14.69
CA LEU A 126 -32.76 -14.60 14.91
C LEU A 126 -33.11 -13.24 15.55
N ASP A 127 -34.13 -12.55 15.02
CA ASP A 127 -34.63 -11.28 15.57
C ASP A 127 -35.09 -11.40 17.02
N ASN A 128 -35.84 -12.49 17.32
CA ASN A 128 -36.34 -12.73 18.68
C ASN A 128 -35.21 -13.19 19.63
N TRP A 129 -34.24 -13.93 19.16
CA TRP A 129 -33.05 -14.29 19.93
C TRP A 129 -32.23 -13.04 20.25
N TYR A 130 -31.96 -12.18 19.25
CA TYR A 130 -31.24 -10.93 19.43
C TYR A 130 -31.98 -9.97 20.39
N ALA A 131 -33.28 -9.81 20.25
CA ALA A 131 -34.05 -8.97 21.16
C ALA A 131 -33.97 -9.46 22.62
N ARG A 132 -33.92 -10.78 22.85
CA ARG A 132 -33.71 -11.36 24.19
C ARG A 132 -32.28 -11.08 24.70
N MET A 133 -31.29 -11.28 23.84
CA MET A 133 -29.88 -11.02 24.15
C MET A 133 -29.68 -9.53 24.47
N LEU A 134 -30.26 -8.63 23.66
CA LEU A 134 -30.15 -7.18 23.87
C LEU A 134 -30.82 -6.74 25.18
N ASN A 135 -32.00 -7.29 25.53
CA ASN A 135 -32.64 -7.00 26.80
C ASN A 135 -31.82 -7.49 28.00
N TRP A 136 -31.14 -8.63 27.89
CA TRP A 136 -30.19 -9.10 28.90
C TRP A 136 -28.98 -8.19 29.00
N SER A 137 -28.37 -7.80 27.85
CA SER A 137 -27.19 -6.92 27.77
C SER A 137 -27.45 -5.56 28.40
N VAL A 138 -28.61 -4.95 28.13
CA VAL A 138 -28.97 -3.64 28.70
C VAL A 138 -29.21 -3.72 30.20
N ARG A 139 -29.61 -4.86 30.74
CA ARG A 139 -29.75 -5.09 32.19
C ARG A 139 -28.39 -5.31 32.87
N HIS A 140 -27.44 -5.99 32.19
CA HIS A 140 -26.11 -6.31 32.71
C HIS A 140 -25.01 -5.45 32.09
N ARG A 141 -25.19 -4.13 32.08
CA ARG A 141 -24.33 -3.15 31.38
C ARG A 141 -22.86 -3.30 31.70
N SER A 142 -22.50 -3.46 32.99
CA SER A 142 -21.12 -3.58 33.46
C SER A 142 -20.44 -4.83 32.91
N VAL A 143 -21.17 -5.95 32.82
CA VAL A 143 -20.62 -7.23 32.29
C VAL A 143 -20.26 -7.08 30.81
N ILE A 144 -21.12 -6.41 30.03
CA ILE A 144 -20.86 -6.21 28.59
C ILE A 144 -19.66 -5.28 28.39
N VAL A 145 -19.60 -4.14 29.10
CA VAL A 145 -18.48 -3.19 28.96
C VAL A 145 -17.16 -3.83 29.38
N ILE A 146 -17.13 -4.54 30.52
CA ILE A 146 -15.93 -5.25 30.99
C ILE A 146 -15.53 -6.34 29.98
N GLY A 147 -16.50 -7.15 29.49
CA GLY A 147 -16.25 -8.18 28.49
C GLY A 147 -15.66 -7.62 27.21
N CYS A 148 -16.17 -6.49 26.71
CA CYS A 148 -15.62 -5.78 25.57
C CYS A 148 -14.19 -5.28 25.80
N ILE A 149 -13.90 -4.70 26.99
CA ILE A 149 -12.56 -4.24 27.34
C ILE A 149 -11.58 -5.43 27.40
N VAL A 150 -11.96 -6.53 28.03
CA VAL A 150 -11.15 -7.76 28.08
C VAL A 150 -10.87 -8.29 26.68
N PHE A 151 -11.88 -8.32 25.81
CA PHE A 151 -11.73 -8.72 24.41
C PHE A 151 -10.73 -7.81 23.67
N PHE A 152 -10.85 -6.47 23.84
CA PHE A 152 -9.92 -5.51 23.25
C PHE A 152 -8.48 -5.74 23.73
N VAL A 153 -8.27 -5.88 25.05
CA VAL A 153 -6.94 -6.15 25.60
C VAL A 153 -6.39 -7.48 25.09
N ALA A 154 -7.22 -8.53 25.01
CA ALA A 154 -6.82 -9.82 24.45
C ALA A 154 -6.40 -9.71 22.98
N SER A 155 -7.11 -8.89 22.17
CA SER A 155 -6.74 -8.68 20.76
C SER A 155 -5.38 -7.99 20.59
N LEU A 156 -4.95 -7.15 21.54
CA LEU A 156 -3.63 -6.51 21.51
C LEU A 156 -2.48 -7.52 21.66
N PHE A 157 -2.70 -8.66 22.30
CA PHE A 157 -1.70 -9.71 22.34
C PHE A 157 -1.45 -10.36 20.98
N CYS A 158 -2.49 -10.41 20.10
CA CYS A 158 -2.33 -10.89 18.74
C CYS A 158 -1.38 -9.99 17.93
N ALA A 159 -1.32 -8.69 18.22
CA ALA A 159 -0.43 -7.76 17.53
C ALA A 159 1.06 -8.11 17.65
N LYS A 160 1.47 -8.74 18.77
CA LYS A 160 2.86 -9.15 18.97
C LYS A 160 3.33 -10.28 18.05
N GLY A 161 2.40 -11.05 17.51
CA GLY A 161 2.70 -12.14 16.57
C GLY A 161 2.56 -11.77 15.10
N ILE A 162 2.21 -10.52 14.80
CA ILE A 162 2.01 -10.04 13.42
C ILE A 162 3.29 -9.33 12.98
N GLY A 163 3.92 -9.85 11.92
CA GLY A 163 5.06 -9.20 11.27
C GLY A 163 4.65 -7.91 10.55
N THR A 164 5.62 -7.01 10.34
CA THR A 164 5.38 -5.75 9.61
C THR A 164 6.12 -5.73 8.29
N GLU A 165 5.44 -5.31 7.23
CA GLU A 165 5.99 -5.15 5.88
C GLU A 165 5.55 -3.83 5.27
N PHE A 166 6.32 -3.29 4.33
CA PHE A 166 5.91 -2.11 3.58
C PHE A 166 4.78 -2.46 2.61
N PHE A 167 5.09 -3.29 1.61
CA PHE A 167 4.14 -3.94 0.72
C PHE A 167 4.40 -5.44 0.71
N PRO A 168 3.36 -6.28 0.62
CA PRO A 168 3.54 -7.72 0.43
C PRO A 168 4.28 -8.01 -0.87
N ALA A 169 5.11 -9.04 -0.86
CA ALA A 169 5.76 -9.54 -2.07
C ALA A 169 4.70 -9.92 -3.12
N GLN A 170 4.89 -9.46 -4.36
CA GLN A 170 3.95 -9.68 -5.44
C GLN A 170 4.48 -10.71 -6.41
N ASP A 171 3.62 -11.65 -6.80
CA ASP A 171 3.90 -12.56 -7.89
C ASP A 171 3.39 -11.97 -9.23
N ASN A 172 4.26 -11.22 -9.89
CA ASN A 172 4.00 -10.65 -11.21
C ASN A 172 4.53 -11.49 -12.36
N ALA A 173 4.90 -12.75 -12.09
CA ALA A 173 5.46 -13.69 -13.04
C ALA A 173 6.74 -13.19 -13.74
N ARG A 174 7.53 -12.32 -13.12
CA ARG A 174 8.77 -11.78 -13.67
C ARG A 174 9.93 -11.95 -12.70
N ILE A 175 11.10 -12.31 -13.24
CA ILE A 175 12.37 -12.42 -12.51
C ILE A 175 13.41 -11.62 -13.29
N ALA A 176 14.21 -10.82 -12.60
CA ALA A 176 15.43 -10.27 -13.13
C ALA A 176 16.62 -10.95 -12.44
N VAL A 177 17.60 -11.38 -13.23
CA VAL A 177 18.85 -11.92 -12.69
C VAL A 177 20.00 -11.07 -13.21
N LYS A 178 20.80 -10.54 -12.30
CA LYS A 178 22.00 -9.79 -12.61
C LYS A 178 23.22 -10.57 -12.15
N LEU A 179 24.11 -10.90 -13.07
CA LEU A 179 25.36 -11.60 -12.81
C LEU A 179 26.53 -10.71 -13.15
N GLU A 180 27.51 -10.64 -12.26
CA GLU A 180 28.76 -9.95 -12.48
C GLU A 180 29.89 -10.97 -12.53
N LEU A 181 30.61 -11.01 -13.65
CA LEU A 181 31.84 -11.76 -13.84
C LEU A 181 33.04 -10.97 -13.35
N PRO A 182 34.23 -11.57 -13.21
CA PRO A 182 35.43 -10.81 -12.89
C PRO A 182 35.69 -9.69 -13.89
N ILE A 183 36.12 -8.55 -13.38
CA ILE A 183 36.40 -7.36 -14.19
C ILE A 183 37.43 -7.69 -15.28
N GLY A 184 37.14 -7.24 -16.50
CA GLY A 184 37.98 -7.54 -17.66
C GLY A 184 37.55 -8.78 -18.43
N THR A 185 36.50 -9.49 -18.03
CA THR A 185 35.91 -10.58 -18.80
C THR A 185 35.47 -10.10 -20.18
N ARG A 186 35.84 -10.85 -21.20
CA ARG A 186 35.49 -10.55 -22.59
C ARG A 186 33.99 -10.78 -22.82
N LYS A 187 33.38 -9.91 -23.62
CA LYS A 187 31.96 -9.99 -23.99
C LYS A 187 31.57 -11.35 -24.55
N GLU A 188 32.41 -11.95 -25.38
CA GLU A 188 32.14 -13.24 -26.02
C GLU A 188 32.02 -14.37 -24.99
N LEU A 189 32.86 -14.37 -23.94
CA LEU A 189 32.79 -15.34 -22.86
C LEU A 189 31.53 -15.15 -22.02
N ALA A 190 31.21 -13.89 -21.70
CA ALA A 190 29.98 -13.56 -20.97
C ALA A 190 28.73 -13.98 -21.77
N GLN A 191 28.74 -13.83 -23.10
CA GLN A 191 27.69 -14.29 -23.98
C GLN A 191 27.56 -15.82 -23.96
N GLU A 192 28.69 -16.57 -24.06
CA GLU A 192 28.69 -18.04 -24.02
C GLU A 192 28.10 -18.57 -22.71
N ILE A 193 28.45 -17.94 -21.57
CA ILE A 193 27.88 -18.27 -20.26
C ILE A 193 26.39 -17.97 -20.22
N SER A 194 25.96 -16.83 -20.79
CA SER A 194 24.54 -16.45 -20.85
C SER A 194 23.72 -17.44 -21.68
N GLU A 195 24.22 -17.89 -22.80
CA GLU A 195 23.56 -18.90 -23.66
C GLU A 195 23.43 -20.23 -22.94
N LYS A 196 24.49 -20.69 -22.25
CA LYS A 196 24.45 -21.91 -21.43
C LYS A 196 23.39 -21.86 -20.34
N LEU A 197 23.36 -20.76 -19.59
CA LEU A 197 22.37 -20.58 -18.53
C LEU A 197 20.94 -20.49 -19.10
N THR A 198 20.76 -19.74 -20.19
CA THR A 198 19.43 -19.61 -20.84
C THR A 198 18.91 -20.99 -21.28
N ASN A 199 19.74 -21.79 -21.94
CA ASN A 199 19.36 -23.12 -22.39
C ASN A 199 19.04 -24.05 -21.21
N TYR A 200 19.86 -24.02 -20.16
CA TYR A 200 19.62 -24.76 -18.92
C TYR A 200 18.29 -24.40 -18.28
N TRP A 201 18.00 -23.10 -18.08
CA TRP A 201 16.76 -22.66 -17.45
C TRP A 201 15.52 -22.94 -18.30
N LEU A 202 15.61 -22.78 -19.64
CA LEU A 202 14.50 -23.11 -20.53
C LEU A 202 14.18 -24.62 -20.53
N GLU A 203 15.17 -25.47 -20.33
CA GLU A 203 14.96 -26.91 -20.22
C GLU A 203 14.46 -27.31 -18.84
N HIS A 204 15.05 -26.75 -17.77
CA HIS A 204 14.71 -27.06 -16.39
C HIS A 204 13.30 -26.56 -15.99
N TYR A 205 12.95 -25.37 -16.41
CA TYR A 205 11.62 -24.75 -16.15
C TYR A 205 10.68 -24.85 -17.36
N LYS A 206 10.79 -25.95 -18.11
CA LYS A 206 9.96 -26.19 -19.29
C LYS A 206 8.46 -26.18 -18.93
N GLY A 207 7.68 -25.32 -19.61
CA GLY A 207 6.25 -25.16 -19.38
C GLY A 207 5.92 -24.11 -18.30
N ILE A 208 6.90 -23.65 -17.50
CA ILE A 208 6.75 -22.60 -16.50
C ILE A 208 7.34 -21.28 -17.02
N MET A 209 8.47 -21.34 -17.71
CA MET A 209 9.14 -20.18 -18.28
C MET A 209 8.60 -19.88 -19.69
N LYS A 210 8.07 -18.66 -19.89
CA LYS A 210 7.59 -18.19 -21.21
C LYS A 210 8.71 -17.60 -22.05
N VAL A 211 9.53 -16.74 -21.45
CA VAL A 211 10.56 -15.97 -22.12
C VAL A 211 11.76 -15.81 -21.19
N CYS A 212 12.96 -15.99 -21.74
CA CYS A 212 14.22 -15.67 -21.09
C CYS A 212 15.04 -14.79 -22.03
N ASN A 213 15.16 -13.50 -21.72
CA ASN A 213 15.99 -12.57 -22.47
C ASN A 213 17.22 -12.22 -21.65
N TYR A 214 18.36 -12.09 -22.31
CA TYR A 214 19.57 -11.58 -21.65
C TYR A 214 20.20 -10.42 -22.43
N THR A 215 20.88 -9.56 -21.71
CA THR A 215 21.70 -8.47 -22.23
C THR A 215 23.10 -8.59 -21.69
N VAL A 216 24.10 -8.45 -22.56
CA VAL A 216 25.53 -8.50 -22.23
C VAL A 216 26.25 -7.36 -22.94
N GLY A 217 27.15 -6.71 -22.25
CA GLY A 217 28.02 -5.69 -22.83
C GLY A 217 27.70 -4.29 -22.35
N GLN A 218 28.36 -3.34 -23.00
CA GLN A 218 28.25 -1.92 -22.67
C GLN A 218 27.30 -1.24 -23.65
N ALA A 219 26.36 -0.49 -23.12
CA ALA A 219 25.47 0.33 -23.94
C ALA A 219 26.22 1.56 -24.50
N ASP A 220 25.74 2.08 -25.62
CA ASP A 220 26.25 3.33 -26.17
C ASP A 220 25.99 4.49 -25.20
N SER A 221 26.99 5.38 -25.06
CA SER A 221 26.93 6.54 -24.15
C SER A 221 25.80 7.53 -24.47
N ASP A 222 25.25 7.46 -25.66
CA ASP A 222 24.19 8.34 -26.13
C ASP A 222 22.77 7.85 -25.73
N ASN A 223 22.67 6.63 -25.19
CA ASN A 223 21.42 6.09 -24.68
C ASN A 223 21.22 6.42 -23.19
N THR A 224 20.42 7.44 -22.92
CA THR A 224 20.13 7.93 -21.57
C THR A 224 19.57 6.84 -20.63
N PHE A 225 18.75 5.92 -21.15
CA PHE A 225 18.21 4.81 -20.36
C PHE A 225 19.27 3.75 -20.02
N ALA A 226 20.22 3.54 -20.92
CA ALA A 226 21.30 2.61 -20.70
C ALA A 226 22.33 3.14 -19.69
N SER A 227 22.49 4.45 -19.58
CA SER A 227 23.35 5.07 -18.57
C SER A 227 22.82 4.98 -17.14
N MET A 228 21.53 4.67 -16.98
CA MET A 228 20.90 4.43 -15.68
C MET A 228 21.06 2.98 -15.19
N GLN A 229 21.58 2.09 -16.01
CA GLN A 229 21.84 0.70 -15.66
C GLN A 229 23.35 0.44 -15.57
N ASP A 230 23.74 -0.45 -14.68
CA ASP A 230 25.12 -0.92 -14.64
C ASP A 230 25.47 -1.62 -15.93
N ASN A 231 26.44 -1.12 -16.64
CA ASN A 231 26.87 -1.59 -17.95
C ASN A 231 28.34 -2.02 -17.92
N GLY A 232 28.65 -3.12 -18.59
CA GLY A 232 30.01 -3.61 -18.71
C GLY A 232 30.09 -4.91 -19.48
N SER A 233 31.23 -5.23 -20.09
CA SER A 233 31.43 -6.50 -20.79
C SER A 233 31.35 -7.72 -19.85
N HIS A 234 31.50 -7.50 -18.56
CA HIS A 234 31.44 -8.50 -17.49
C HIS A 234 30.08 -8.58 -16.79
N ILE A 235 29.11 -7.75 -17.18
CA ILE A 235 27.77 -7.70 -16.57
C ILE A 235 26.78 -8.38 -17.50
N ILE A 236 26.04 -9.34 -16.95
CA ILE A 236 24.97 -10.07 -17.62
C ILE A 236 23.66 -9.75 -16.90
N SER A 237 22.66 -9.32 -17.64
CA SER A 237 21.33 -9.05 -17.11
C SER A 237 20.29 -9.90 -17.80
N PHE A 238 19.59 -10.75 -17.06
CA PHE A 238 18.48 -11.55 -17.55
C PHE A 238 17.15 -10.94 -17.16
N ASN A 239 16.19 -10.99 -18.08
CA ASN A 239 14.79 -10.70 -17.82
C ASN A 239 13.98 -11.95 -18.18
N ILE A 240 13.40 -12.58 -17.18
CA ILE A 240 12.69 -13.84 -17.29
C ILE A 240 11.21 -13.59 -17.05
N SER A 241 10.37 -14.14 -17.91
CA SER A 241 8.91 -14.11 -17.78
C SER A 241 8.38 -15.53 -17.59
N LEU A 242 7.63 -15.76 -16.53
CA LEU A 242 6.99 -17.03 -16.23
C LEU A 242 5.54 -17.05 -16.73
N VAL A 243 4.89 -18.21 -16.67
CA VAL A 243 3.43 -18.32 -16.80
C VAL A 243 2.74 -17.69 -15.59
N ASP A 244 1.46 -17.39 -15.75
CA ASP A 244 0.68 -16.75 -14.69
C ASP A 244 0.60 -17.62 -13.43
N PRO A 245 0.45 -17.04 -12.22
CA PRO A 245 0.44 -17.78 -10.96
C PRO A 245 -0.61 -18.91 -10.92
N GLY A 246 -1.75 -18.74 -11.62
CA GLY A 246 -2.80 -19.76 -11.71
C GLY A 246 -2.49 -20.96 -12.60
N ASP A 247 -1.46 -20.85 -13.45
CA ASP A 247 -1.08 -21.88 -14.43
C ASP A 247 0.19 -22.66 -14.02
N ARG A 248 0.67 -22.48 -12.79
CA ARG A 248 1.86 -23.15 -12.25
C ARG A 248 1.69 -23.56 -10.80
N ASP A 249 2.33 -24.67 -10.43
CA ASP A 249 2.29 -25.21 -9.06
C ASP A 249 3.37 -24.61 -8.14
N ILE A 250 4.39 -23.94 -8.73
CA ILE A 250 5.55 -23.39 -8.01
C ILE A 250 5.40 -21.88 -7.91
N THR A 251 5.64 -21.31 -6.72
CA THR A 251 5.60 -19.87 -6.51
C THR A 251 6.81 -19.16 -7.12
N LEU A 252 6.68 -17.86 -7.42
CA LEU A 252 7.79 -17.06 -7.93
C LEU A 252 8.99 -17.04 -6.96
N GLU A 253 8.72 -16.97 -5.65
CA GLU A 253 9.74 -16.99 -4.62
C GLU A 253 10.54 -18.30 -4.61
N GLN A 254 9.85 -19.45 -4.74
CA GLN A 254 10.50 -20.75 -4.82
C GLN A 254 11.42 -20.87 -6.05
N VAL A 255 10.96 -20.39 -7.21
CA VAL A 255 11.80 -20.35 -8.42
C VAL A 255 13.04 -19.49 -8.23
N CYS A 256 12.87 -18.31 -7.59
CA CYS A 256 14.01 -17.44 -7.29
C CYS A 256 14.99 -18.07 -6.30
N ASP A 257 14.53 -18.80 -5.29
CA ASP A 257 15.38 -19.47 -4.31
C ASP A 257 16.14 -20.65 -4.97
N GLU A 258 15.47 -21.42 -5.81
CA GLU A 258 16.14 -22.47 -6.61
C GLU A 258 17.22 -21.88 -7.54
N MET A 259 16.92 -20.77 -8.22
CA MET A 259 17.91 -20.08 -9.06
C MET A 259 19.09 -19.55 -8.24
N ARG A 260 18.86 -19.01 -7.02
CA ARG A 260 19.94 -18.58 -6.13
C ARG A 260 20.84 -19.73 -5.72
N GLU A 261 20.26 -20.87 -5.34
CA GLU A 261 21.03 -22.08 -4.98
C GLU A 261 21.81 -22.65 -6.18
N GLU A 262 21.22 -22.60 -7.38
CA GLU A 262 21.89 -23.01 -8.59
C GLU A 262 23.08 -22.09 -8.91
N LEU A 263 22.89 -20.78 -8.86
CA LEU A 263 23.95 -19.80 -9.15
C LEU A 263 25.12 -19.87 -8.17
N LYS A 264 24.92 -20.29 -6.91
CA LYS A 264 26.01 -20.52 -5.95
C LYS A 264 26.99 -21.62 -6.38
N LYS A 265 26.58 -22.52 -7.26
CA LYS A 265 27.46 -23.61 -7.79
C LYS A 265 28.50 -23.12 -8.79
N TYR A 266 28.32 -21.89 -9.30
CA TYR A 266 29.21 -21.29 -10.28
C TYR A 266 30.17 -20.30 -9.60
N PRO A 267 31.43 -20.72 -9.31
CA PRO A 267 32.39 -19.81 -8.64
C PRO A 267 32.89 -18.68 -9.56
N GLU A 268 32.51 -18.72 -10.84
CA GLU A 268 32.87 -17.73 -11.85
C GLU A 268 32.19 -16.38 -11.64
N PHE A 269 31.06 -16.34 -10.89
CA PHE A 269 30.35 -15.10 -10.62
C PHE A 269 30.91 -14.42 -9.37
N SER A 270 31.41 -13.20 -9.54
CA SER A 270 31.81 -12.34 -8.41
C SER A 270 30.57 -11.86 -7.64
N LYS A 271 29.44 -11.69 -8.35
CA LYS A 271 28.15 -11.30 -7.77
C LYS A 271 27.00 -11.89 -8.58
N ALA A 272 26.02 -12.46 -7.89
CA ALA A 272 24.81 -13.00 -8.50
C ALA A 272 23.61 -12.50 -7.72
N GLN A 273 22.72 -11.76 -8.38
CA GLN A 273 21.51 -11.20 -7.79
C GLN A 273 20.28 -11.74 -8.51
N VAL A 274 19.35 -12.31 -7.75
CA VAL A 274 18.05 -12.75 -8.27
C VAL A 274 16.97 -11.87 -7.66
N ILE A 275 16.32 -11.06 -8.50
CA ILE A 275 15.38 -10.03 -8.10
C ILE A 275 13.96 -10.47 -8.46
N LEU A 276 13.10 -10.58 -7.47
CA LEU A 276 11.67 -10.82 -7.64
C LEU A 276 11.00 -9.59 -8.27
N GLY A 277 10.05 -9.84 -9.17
CA GLY A 277 9.25 -8.76 -9.75
C GLY A 277 9.87 -8.04 -10.93
N GLY A 278 11.04 -8.48 -11.35
CA GLY A 278 11.72 -8.22 -12.62
C GLY A 278 11.68 -6.79 -13.15
N SER A 279 12.46 -5.87 -12.61
CA SER A 279 12.87 -4.68 -13.34
C SER A 279 14.34 -4.38 -13.08
N ASN A 280 15.15 -4.33 -14.13
CA ASN A 280 16.53 -3.82 -14.06
C ASN A 280 16.59 -2.30 -13.73
N THR A 281 15.44 -1.65 -13.56
CA THR A 281 15.33 -0.21 -13.29
C THR A 281 15.29 0.14 -11.80
N GLY A 282 15.66 -0.78 -10.90
CA GLY A 282 15.79 -0.51 -9.46
C GLY A 282 14.50 -0.57 -8.65
N MET A 283 13.33 -0.77 -9.27
CA MET A 283 12.08 -1.03 -8.55
C MET A 283 11.91 -2.54 -8.38
N SER A 284 12.50 -3.10 -7.35
CA SER A 284 12.29 -4.50 -6.98
C SER A 284 10.97 -4.63 -6.22
N ALA A 285 10.20 -5.69 -6.53
CA ALA A 285 9.02 -6.05 -5.74
C ALA A 285 9.39 -6.77 -4.43
N GLN A 286 10.67 -7.06 -4.24
CA GLN A 286 11.20 -7.75 -3.07
C GLN A 286 11.66 -6.72 -2.03
N ALA A 287 11.21 -6.88 -0.79
CA ALA A 287 11.64 -6.03 0.31
C ALA A 287 13.13 -6.24 0.61
N SER A 288 13.85 -5.15 0.81
CA SER A 288 15.22 -5.14 1.30
C SER A 288 15.35 -4.28 2.55
N ALA A 289 16.20 -4.73 3.47
CA ALA A 289 16.65 -3.90 4.58
C ALA A 289 17.94 -3.20 4.15
N ASP A 290 17.85 -1.90 3.91
CA ASP A 290 18.96 -1.10 3.40
C ASP A 290 19.61 -0.34 4.54
N PHE A 291 20.94 -0.50 4.67
CA PHE A 291 21.76 0.18 5.66
C PHE A 291 22.70 1.12 4.93
N GLU A 292 22.45 2.40 4.99
CA GLU A 292 23.27 3.45 4.39
C GLU A 292 24.42 3.82 5.34
N ILE A 293 25.63 3.64 4.86
CA ILE A 293 26.87 3.95 5.58
C ILE A 293 27.39 5.29 5.06
N TYR A 294 27.35 6.30 5.89
CA TYR A 294 27.85 7.65 5.60
C TYR A 294 29.30 7.79 6.05
N GLY A 295 30.16 8.29 5.21
CA GLY A 295 31.55 8.54 5.55
C GLY A 295 32.34 9.12 4.38
N TYR A 296 33.33 9.96 4.68
CA TYR A 296 34.13 10.62 3.65
C TYR A 296 35.22 9.71 3.10
N ASP A 297 35.88 8.91 3.97
CA ASP A 297 36.91 7.95 3.59
C ASP A 297 36.32 6.67 3.03
N MET A 298 36.68 6.36 1.77
CA MET A 298 36.16 5.18 1.06
C MET A 298 36.66 3.87 1.65
N ALA A 299 37.93 3.81 2.07
CA ALA A 299 38.53 2.59 2.59
C ALA A 299 37.88 2.17 3.92
N THR A 300 37.62 3.15 4.78
CA THR A 300 36.94 2.94 6.06
C THR A 300 35.48 2.51 5.84
N THR A 301 34.73 3.19 4.96
CA THR A 301 33.35 2.81 4.65
C THR A 301 33.25 1.42 4.02
N ASP A 302 34.18 1.04 3.13
CA ASP A 302 34.22 -0.29 2.53
C ASP A 302 34.52 -1.39 3.55
N SER A 303 35.42 -1.13 4.50
CA SER A 303 35.73 -2.08 5.58
C SER A 303 34.55 -2.30 6.51
N VAL A 304 33.78 -1.23 6.81
CA VAL A 304 32.55 -1.32 7.62
C VAL A 304 31.46 -2.06 6.86
N ALA A 305 31.26 -1.74 5.57
CA ALA A 305 30.28 -2.40 4.71
C ALA A 305 30.55 -3.92 4.59
N ALA A 306 31.82 -4.31 4.42
CA ALA A 306 32.21 -5.71 4.34
C ALA A 306 32.02 -6.47 5.66
N ARG A 307 32.22 -5.82 6.81
CA ARG A 307 31.91 -6.42 8.13
C ARG A 307 30.42 -6.58 8.35
N LEU A 308 29.64 -5.55 8.03
CA LEU A 308 28.18 -5.57 8.14
C LEU A 308 27.59 -6.63 7.22
N LYS A 309 28.03 -6.74 5.97
CA LYS A 309 27.62 -7.78 5.02
C LYS A 309 27.78 -9.18 5.60
N ARG A 310 28.96 -9.48 6.20
CA ARG A 310 29.23 -10.81 6.77
C ARG A 310 28.29 -11.16 7.92
N GLN A 311 27.98 -10.19 8.78
CA GLN A 311 27.12 -10.41 9.94
C GLN A 311 25.64 -10.49 9.57
N LEU A 312 25.21 -9.73 8.54
CA LEU A 312 23.84 -9.78 8.05
C LEU A 312 23.51 -11.09 7.33
N LEU A 313 24.48 -11.75 6.70
CA LEU A 313 24.29 -13.07 6.07
C LEU A 313 23.91 -14.17 7.08
N ASP A 314 24.28 -14.01 8.36
CA ASP A 314 23.94 -14.95 9.42
C ASP A 314 22.54 -14.70 10.01
N VAL A 315 21.85 -13.63 9.60
CA VAL A 315 20.52 -13.28 10.09
C VAL A 315 19.46 -14.15 9.40
N LYS A 316 18.61 -14.78 10.22
CA LYS A 316 17.51 -15.60 9.69
C LYS A 316 16.54 -14.75 8.85
N GLY A 317 16.25 -15.20 7.63
CA GLY A 317 15.37 -14.52 6.70
C GLY A 317 16.09 -13.57 5.74
N VAL A 318 17.42 -13.51 5.80
CA VAL A 318 18.24 -12.84 4.78
C VAL A 318 18.71 -13.88 3.76
N SER A 319 18.36 -13.67 2.50
CA SER A 319 18.74 -14.57 1.40
C SER A 319 20.05 -14.15 0.73
N GLU A 320 20.29 -12.84 0.64
CA GLU A 320 21.43 -12.25 -0.05
C GLU A 320 21.76 -10.90 0.57
N VAL A 321 23.05 -10.52 0.60
CA VAL A 321 23.47 -9.18 1.03
C VAL A 321 24.36 -8.56 -0.02
N ASN A 322 23.92 -7.40 -0.53
CA ASN A 322 24.60 -6.65 -1.58
C ASN A 322 25.19 -5.35 -1.05
N ILE A 323 26.33 -4.97 -1.60
CA ILE A 323 26.94 -3.65 -1.36
C ILE A 323 26.75 -2.86 -2.65
N SER A 324 26.29 -1.60 -2.54
CA SER A 324 26.00 -0.76 -3.71
C SER A 324 27.27 -0.35 -4.47
N ARG A 325 28.40 -0.19 -3.75
CA ARG A 325 29.66 0.12 -4.40
C ARG A 325 30.19 -1.08 -5.17
N SER A 326 30.38 -0.91 -6.47
CA SER A 326 31.01 -1.91 -7.33
C SER A 326 32.50 -2.05 -7.02
N ASP A 327 33.08 -3.21 -7.39
CA ASP A 327 34.51 -3.46 -7.24
C ASP A 327 35.34 -2.40 -7.98
N TYR A 328 36.48 -2.07 -7.39
CA TYR A 328 37.41 -1.12 -8.00
C TYR A 328 37.91 -1.63 -9.34
N GLN A 329 37.77 -0.82 -10.38
CA GLN A 329 38.20 -1.16 -11.73
C GLN A 329 39.56 -0.56 -12.03
N PRO A 330 40.45 -1.31 -12.73
CA PRO A 330 41.68 -0.74 -13.23
C PRO A 330 41.36 0.25 -14.36
N GLU A 331 41.92 1.44 -14.27
CA GLU A 331 41.80 2.49 -15.28
C GLU A 331 43.15 3.13 -15.58
N TYR A 332 43.36 3.54 -16.82
CA TYR A 332 44.47 4.37 -17.19
C TYR A 332 44.10 5.83 -17.05
N GLN A 333 44.69 6.50 -16.06
CA GLN A 333 44.51 7.93 -15.85
C GLN A 333 45.63 8.68 -16.55
N VAL A 334 45.28 9.65 -17.40
CA VAL A 334 46.23 10.54 -18.06
C VAL A 334 46.29 11.86 -17.30
N ASP A 335 47.33 12.04 -16.52
CA ASP A 335 47.59 13.28 -15.77
C ASP A 335 48.36 14.26 -16.65
N PHE A 336 47.63 15.20 -17.27
CA PHE A 336 48.21 16.23 -18.12
C PHE A 336 48.91 17.34 -17.29
N ASP A 337 50.14 17.65 -17.66
CA ASP A 337 50.88 18.75 -17.10
C ASP A 337 50.50 20.06 -17.82
N ARG A 338 49.96 21.02 -17.07
CA ARG A 338 49.50 22.30 -17.62
C ARG A 338 50.60 23.16 -18.20
N GLU A 339 51.80 23.08 -17.63
CA GLU A 339 52.98 23.85 -18.13
C GLU A 339 53.46 23.29 -19.45
N LYS A 340 53.55 21.96 -19.58
CA LYS A 340 53.88 21.28 -20.83
C LYS A 340 52.83 21.50 -21.91
N LEU A 341 51.54 21.46 -21.57
CA LEU A 341 50.49 21.82 -22.50
C LEU A 341 50.63 23.25 -23.04
N ALA A 342 50.87 24.21 -22.15
CA ALA A 342 51.06 25.62 -22.53
C ALA A 342 52.31 25.82 -23.42
N LEU A 343 53.41 25.13 -23.13
CA LEU A 343 54.65 25.19 -23.88
C LEU A 343 54.45 24.72 -25.33
N HIS A 344 53.59 23.73 -25.56
CA HIS A 344 53.20 23.22 -26.88
C HIS A 344 52.00 23.95 -27.51
N GLY A 345 51.49 25.02 -26.88
CA GLY A 345 50.33 25.77 -27.38
C GLY A 345 49.01 24.98 -27.37
N LEU A 346 48.90 24.04 -26.43
CA LEU A 346 47.72 23.20 -26.23
C LEU A 346 47.01 23.59 -24.93
N ASN A 347 45.72 23.33 -24.86
CA ASN A 347 44.96 23.39 -23.63
C ASN A 347 44.43 21.98 -23.25
N LEU A 348 44.06 21.83 -21.98
CA LEU A 348 43.59 20.54 -21.45
C LEU A 348 42.36 19.98 -22.21
N SER A 349 41.41 20.85 -22.54
CA SER A 349 40.21 20.46 -23.27
C SER A 349 40.52 19.90 -24.65
N THR A 350 41.42 20.55 -25.39
CA THR A 350 41.85 20.09 -26.71
C THR A 350 42.55 18.75 -26.61
N ALA A 351 43.53 18.59 -25.71
CA ALA A 351 44.28 17.35 -25.54
C ALA A 351 43.33 16.18 -25.12
N ALA A 352 42.44 16.40 -24.17
CA ALA A 352 41.45 15.41 -23.74
C ALA A 352 40.46 15.04 -24.85
N THR A 353 40.03 16.00 -25.68
CA THR A 353 39.15 15.75 -26.82
C THR A 353 39.84 14.91 -27.89
N TYR A 354 41.10 15.18 -28.19
CA TYR A 354 41.90 14.37 -29.12
C TYR A 354 42.01 12.93 -28.60
N LEU A 355 42.36 12.76 -27.33
CA LEU A 355 42.49 11.43 -26.70
C LEU A 355 41.17 10.68 -26.78
N ARG A 356 40.05 11.29 -26.36
CA ARG A 356 38.71 10.69 -26.40
C ARG A 356 38.34 10.24 -27.82
N ASN A 357 38.53 11.11 -28.82
CA ASN A 357 38.14 10.83 -30.20
C ASN A 357 39.00 9.72 -30.84
N ARG A 358 40.26 9.56 -30.41
CA ARG A 358 41.16 8.50 -30.89
C ARG A 358 40.77 7.12 -30.30
N ILE A 359 40.43 7.09 -29.02
CA ILE A 359 40.13 5.86 -28.30
C ILE A 359 38.64 5.45 -28.47
N ASN A 360 37.71 6.31 -28.07
CA ASN A 360 36.27 6.03 -28.13
C ASN A 360 35.70 6.24 -29.53
N GLY A 361 36.33 7.08 -30.32
CA GLY A 361 35.87 7.52 -31.63
C GLY A 361 35.02 8.79 -31.59
N ALA A 362 34.83 9.35 -32.78
CA ALA A 362 33.92 10.45 -33.00
C ALA A 362 33.00 10.12 -34.18
N VAL A 363 31.72 10.47 -34.07
CA VAL A 363 30.78 10.35 -35.20
C VAL A 363 31.17 11.43 -36.22
N ALA A 364 31.72 11.01 -37.35
CA ALA A 364 32.18 11.91 -38.41
C ALA A 364 31.07 12.31 -39.38
N SER A 365 30.14 11.39 -39.65
CA SER A 365 29.03 11.57 -40.58
C SER A 365 27.94 10.53 -40.30
N LYS A 366 26.83 10.61 -41.01
CA LYS A 366 25.75 9.63 -40.98
C LYS A 366 25.54 9.04 -42.37
N TYR A 367 25.46 7.74 -42.45
CA TYR A 367 25.01 7.03 -43.64
C TYR A 367 23.50 6.89 -43.59
N ARG A 368 22.83 7.22 -44.70
CA ARG A 368 21.38 7.17 -44.80
C ARG A 368 20.96 6.17 -45.86
N GLU A 369 20.15 5.20 -45.47
CA GLU A 369 19.61 4.18 -46.38
C GLU A 369 18.18 3.82 -45.94
N ASP A 370 17.24 3.75 -46.86
CA ASP A 370 15.84 3.35 -46.69
C ASP A 370 15.07 4.10 -45.56
N GLY A 371 15.49 5.34 -45.29
CA GLY A 371 14.88 6.17 -44.24
C GLY A 371 15.54 6.06 -42.87
N ASP A 372 16.47 5.14 -42.70
CA ASP A 372 17.29 4.99 -41.48
C ASP A 372 18.62 5.75 -41.56
N GLU A 373 19.10 6.20 -40.41
CA GLU A 373 20.39 6.89 -40.27
C GLU A 373 21.35 6.04 -39.42
N TYR A 374 22.51 5.75 -40.00
CA TYR A 374 23.60 4.98 -39.34
C TYR A 374 24.79 5.90 -39.08
N ASP A 375 25.28 5.93 -37.85
CA ASP A 375 26.44 6.74 -37.48
C ASP A 375 27.74 6.15 -38.04
N ILE A 376 28.51 6.96 -38.78
CA ILE A 376 29.87 6.62 -39.21
C ILE A 376 30.83 7.09 -38.12
N LYS A 377 31.27 6.14 -37.27
CA LYS A 377 32.16 6.38 -36.15
C LYS A 377 33.61 6.13 -36.55
N VAL A 378 34.45 7.14 -36.45
CA VAL A 378 35.87 7.07 -36.75
C VAL A 378 36.69 7.00 -35.48
N ARG A 379 37.54 5.99 -35.35
CA ARG A 379 38.46 5.79 -34.22
C ARG A 379 39.73 5.07 -34.66
N TYR A 380 40.73 5.01 -33.80
CA TYR A 380 41.96 4.22 -34.09
C TYR A 380 41.63 2.72 -34.21
N ALA A 381 42.34 2.04 -35.07
CA ALA A 381 42.29 0.59 -35.20
C ALA A 381 42.73 -0.08 -33.87
N PRO A 382 42.26 -1.32 -33.59
CA PRO A 382 42.53 -1.99 -32.31
C PRO A 382 44.03 -2.03 -31.96
N GLU A 383 44.90 -2.22 -32.93
CA GLU A 383 46.35 -2.33 -32.75
C GLU A 383 46.97 -1.07 -32.11
N TYR A 384 46.34 0.10 -32.32
CA TYR A 384 46.84 1.40 -31.81
C TYR A 384 46.17 1.89 -30.53
N ARG A 385 45.37 1.06 -29.85
CA ARG A 385 44.62 1.44 -28.66
C ARG A 385 44.48 0.34 -27.59
N THR A 386 45.28 -0.73 -27.68
CA THR A 386 45.16 -1.90 -26.78
C THR A 386 46.22 -1.97 -25.70
N SER A 387 47.27 -1.16 -25.76
CA SER A 387 48.35 -1.17 -24.79
C SER A 387 48.60 0.23 -24.20
N LEU A 388 49.25 0.27 -23.01
CA LEU A 388 49.72 1.51 -22.39
C LEU A 388 50.62 2.29 -23.33
N GLU A 389 51.56 1.62 -23.99
CA GLU A 389 52.47 2.22 -24.95
C GLU A 389 51.74 2.85 -26.14
N SER A 390 50.68 2.23 -26.62
CA SER A 390 49.82 2.78 -27.68
C SER A 390 49.17 4.09 -27.24
N LEU A 391 48.71 4.15 -26.00
CA LEU A 391 48.06 5.33 -25.41
C LEU A 391 49.06 6.50 -25.24
N GLU A 392 50.25 6.22 -24.74
CA GLU A 392 51.34 7.20 -24.58
C GLU A 392 51.82 7.81 -25.92
N ASN A 393 51.75 7.03 -26.99
CA ASN A 393 52.18 7.44 -28.32
C ASN A 393 51.08 8.10 -29.17
N ILE A 394 49.87 8.29 -28.65
CA ILE A 394 48.78 9.02 -29.36
C ILE A 394 49.25 10.46 -29.65
N LEU A 395 49.06 10.90 -30.90
CA LEU A 395 49.41 12.22 -31.36
C LEU A 395 48.27 13.22 -31.15
N VAL A 396 48.59 14.34 -30.51
CA VAL A 396 47.73 15.52 -30.38
C VAL A 396 48.34 16.64 -31.25
N TYR A 397 47.51 17.30 -32.04
CA TYR A 397 47.95 18.37 -32.93
C TYR A 397 47.61 19.73 -32.28
N ASN A 398 48.62 20.61 -32.25
CA ASN A 398 48.44 21.99 -31.81
C ASN A 398 47.88 22.89 -32.94
N ALA A 399 47.58 24.15 -32.65
CA ALA A 399 47.04 25.10 -33.62
C ALA A 399 48.01 25.40 -34.79
N LYS A 400 49.30 25.08 -34.66
CA LYS A 400 50.31 25.23 -35.72
C LYS A 400 50.43 23.97 -36.59
N GLY A 401 49.71 22.90 -36.28
CA GLY A 401 49.83 21.62 -36.97
C GLY A 401 50.97 20.71 -36.51
N GLU A 402 51.67 21.07 -35.43
CA GLU A 402 52.73 20.24 -34.88
C GLU A 402 52.11 19.08 -34.07
N ALA A 403 52.66 17.87 -34.29
CA ALA A 403 52.21 16.66 -33.60
C ALA A 403 53.00 16.46 -32.31
N VAL A 404 52.34 16.37 -31.17
CA VAL A 404 52.93 16.13 -29.85
C VAL A 404 52.34 14.84 -29.28
N ARG A 405 53.17 13.98 -28.68
CA ARG A 405 52.71 12.73 -28.08
C ARG A 405 52.14 12.99 -26.69
N ILE A 406 51.17 12.13 -26.25
CA ILE A 406 50.60 12.22 -24.92
C ILE A 406 51.66 12.14 -23.83
N LYS A 407 52.67 11.26 -23.95
CA LYS A 407 53.78 11.15 -22.99
C LYS A 407 54.60 12.42 -22.82
N ASP A 408 54.64 13.29 -23.83
CA ASP A 408 55.33 14.57 -23.76
C ASP A 408 54.48 15.65 -23.07
N LEU A 409 53.16 15.43 -22.97
CA LEU A 409 52.18 16.35 -22.38
C LEU A 409 51.77 15.98 -20.94
N GLY A 410 52.05 14.73 -20.51
CA GLY A 410 51.68 14.26 -19.19
C GLY A 410 52.19 12.86 -18.89
N THR A 411 51.71 12.27 -17.83
CA THR A 411 52.03 10.90 -17.42
C THR A 411 50.80 10.03 -17.48
N VAL A 412 50.95 8.78 -17.91
CA VAL A 412 49.86 7.77 -17.89
C VAL A 412 50.12 6.83 -16.72
N VAL A 413 49.17 6.73 -15.81
CA VAL A 413 49.30 5.94 -14.60
C VAL A 413 48.12 4.96 -14.53
N GLU A 414 48.42 3.71 -14.21
CA GLU A 414 47.37 2.73 -13.89
C GLU A 414 46.89 2.96 -12.45
N ARG A 415 45.59 3.13 -12.27
CA ARG A 415 44.93 3.28 -10.98
C ARG A 415 43.73 2.39 -10.86
N PHE A 416 43.41 2.04 -9.64
CA PHE A 416 42.13 1.39 -9.31
C PHE A 416 41.18 2.44 -8.76
N ALA A 417 40.04 2.59 -9.38
CA ALA A 417 39.00 3.55 -8.98
C ALA A 417 37.63 2.90 -8.92
N PRO A 418 36.77 3.34 -7.98
CA PRO A 418 35.39 2.89 -7.99
C PRO A 418 34.68 3.49 -9.21
N PRO A 419 33.93 2.69 -9.98
CA PRO A 419 33.25 3.17 -11.19
C PRO A 419 32.14 4.18 -10.87
N THR A 420 31.54 4.07 -9.68
CA THR A 420 30.45 4.95 -9.21
C THR A 420 30.70 5.41 -7.78
N ILE A 421 30.34 6.65 -7.48
CA ILE A 421 30.36 7.23 -6.15
C ILE A 421 28.96 7.78 -5.87
N GLU A 422 28.24 7.08 -5.01
CA GLU A 422 26.89 7.47 -4.59
C GLU A 422 26.95 8.57 -3.54
N ARG A 423 26.00 9.50 -3.63
CA ARG A 423 25.82 10.57 -2.65
C ARG A 423 24.35 10.78 -2.35
N LYS A 424 24.05 10.93 -1.06
CA LYS A 424 22.75 11.37 -0.54
C LYS A 424 22.98 12.60 0.33
N ASP A 425 22.20 13.64 0.15
CA ASP A 425 22.32 14.91 0.88
C ASP A 425 23.73 15.54 0.84
N ARG A 426 24.44 15.35 -0.28
CA ARG A 426 25.83 15.79 -0.54
C ARG A 426 26.92 15.00 0.17
N GLU A 427 26.57 14.05 1.02
CA GLU A 427 27.50 13.12 1.68
C GLU A 427 27.71 11.86 0.85
N ARG A 428 28.89 11.25 0.95
CA ARG A 428 29.17 9.96 0.30
C ARG A 428 28.49 8.85 1.09
N ILE A 429 27.84 7.95 0.37
CA ILE A 429 27.19 6.79 0.97
C ILE A 429 27.67 5.48 0.35
N VAL A 430 27.56 4.41 1.13
CA VAL A 430 27.60 3.03 0.67
C VAL A 430 26.39 2.33 1.27
N THR A 431 25.55 1.75 0.44
CA THR A 431 24.37 1.03 0.89
C THR A 431 24.67 -0.46 0.97
N VAL A 432 24.35 -1.06 2.12
CA VAL A 432 24.39 -2.51 2.31
C VAL A 432 22.94 -2.99 2.35
N SER A 433 22.51 -3.65 1.29
CA SER A 433 21.13 -4.12 1.10
C SER A 433 21.02 -5.59 1.46
N ALA A 434 20.28 -5.93 2.51
CA ALA A 434 19.93 -7.28 2.85
C ALA A 434 18.59 -7.65 2.21
N VAL A 435 18.62 -8.56 1.25
CA VAL A 435 17.43 -9.06 0.54
C VAL A 435 16.72 -10.06 1.43
N ILE A 436 15.42 -9.86 1.62
CA ILE A 436 14.60 -10.61 2.59
C ILE A 436 13.84 -11.72 1.85
N SER A 437 13.85 -12.93 2.42
CA SER A 437 13.03 -14.05 1.99
C SER A 437 12.45 -14.76 3.22
N GLY A 438 11.13 -14.90 3.27
CA GLY A 438 10.43 -15.65 4.31
C GLY A 438 10.45 -15.06 5.73
N ALA A 439 10.83 -13.77 5.90
CA ALA A 439 10.81 -13.07 7.17
C ALA A 439 10.23 -11.65 7.04
N PRO A 440 9.61 -11.09 8.10
CA PRO A 440 9.16 -9.71 8.08
C PRO A 440 10.34 -8.72 8.04
N LEU A 441 10.18 -7.62 7.28
CA LEU A 441 11.18 -6.56 7.15
C LEU A 441 11.61 -5.99 8.52
N GLY A 442 10.65 -5.75 9.41
CA GLY A 442 10.92 -5.21 10.74
C GLY A 442 11.83 -6.10 11.60
N ASP A 443 11.71 -7.42 11.48
CA ASP A 443 12.53 -8.36 12.27
C ASP A 443 13.98 -8.35 11.78
N VAL A 444 14.20 -8.31 10.48
CA VAL A 444 15.55 -8.24 9.88
C VAL A 444 16.22 -6.91 10.22
N VAL A 445 15.48 -5.80 10.15
CA VAL A 445 16.00 -4.46 10.54
C VAL A 445 16.36 -4.42 12.03
N ASN A 446 15.52 -4.98 12.90
CA ASN A 446 15.82 -5.04 14.34
C ASN A 446 17.08 -5.88 14.64
N ALA A 447 17.24 -7.01 13.93
CA ALA A 447 18.44 -7.82 14.03
C ALA A 447 19.68 -7.05 13.51
N GLY A 448 19.54 -6.35 12.39
CA GLY A 448 20.59 -5.49 11.83
C GLY A 448 21.02 -4.36 12.78
N ASN A 449 20.06 -3.67 13.39
CA ASN A 449 20.34 -2.63 14.39
C ASN A 449 21.07 -3.22 15.61
N ALA A 450 20.66 -4.40 16.09
CA ALA A 450 21.35 -5.07 17.19
C ALA A 450 22.79 -5.50 16.86
N ILE A 451 23.09 -5.74 15.57
CA ILE A 451 24.44 -5.99 15.06
C ILE A 451 25.23 -4.69 15.05
N ILE A 452 24.65 -3.60 14.52
CA ILE A 452 25.27 -2.27 14.44
C ILE A 452 25.64 -1.75 15.83
N ASP A 453 24.75 -1.89 16.81
CA ASP A 453 24.97 -1.46 18.20
C ASP A 453 26.16 -2.18 18.87
N LYS A 454 26.47 -3.41 18.43
CA LYS A 454 27.61 -4.19 18.94
C LYS A 454 28.89 -4.00 18.17
N MET A 455 28.81 -3.37 16.98
CA MET A 455 29.95 -3.19 16.12
C MET A 455 30.76 -1.96 16.56
N GLU A 456 32.09 -2.13 16.69
CA GLU A 456 32.99 -0.99 16.91
C GLU A 456 32.98 -0.10 15.67
N MET A 457 32.40 1.08 15.81
CA MET A 457 32.26 2.06 14.74
C MET A 457 33.38 3.11 14.81
N PRO A 458 34.05 3.40 13.68
CA PRO A 458 34.91 4.59 13.59
C PRO A 458 34.09 5.85 13.80
N SER A 459 34.65 6.86 14.47
CA SER A 459 33.95 8.11 14.79
C SER A 459 33.52 8.94 13.56
N GLU A 460 34.07 8.63 12.39
CA GLU A 460 33.84 9.32 11.13
C GLU A 460 32.76 8.64 10.27
N VAL A 461 32.17 7.52 10.73
CA VAL A 461 31.21 6.73 10.00
C VAL A 461 29.89 6.66 10.77
N THR A 462 28.79 6.90 10.09
CA THR A 462 27.45 6.76 10.62
C THR A 462 26.66 5.76 9.77
N ILE A 463 25.89 4.88 10.40
CA ILE A 463 24.99 3.96 9.69
C ILE A 463 23.54 4.35 10.00
N GLN A 464 22.73 4.45 8.96
CA GLN A 464 21.29 4.70 9.07
C GLN A 464 20.52 3.64 8.30
N VAL A 465 19.36 3.24 8.84
CA VAL A 465 18.44 2.37 8.11
C VAL A 465 17.62 3.21 7.17
N ALA A 466 17.55 2.82 5.91
CA ALA A 466 16.90 3.56 4.84
C ALA A 466 16.07 2.62 3.93
N GLY A 467 15.69 3.13 2.76
CA GLY A 467 14.96 2.36 1.76
C GLY A 467 13.56 1.96 2.19
N SER A 468 13.16 0.73 1.90
CA SER A 468 11.80 0.23 2.16
C SER A 468 11.36 0.37 3.61
N TYR A 469 12.29 0.31 4.57
CA TYR A 469 11.98 0.49 5.98
C TYR A 469 11.70 1.96 6.35
N GLU A 470 12.47 2.90 5.83
CA GLU A 470 12.25 4.35 5.98
C GLU A 470 10.89 4.71 5.40
N ASP A 471 10.61 4.28 4.16
CA ASP A 471 9.33 4.49 3.49
C ASP A 471 8.16 3.89 4.26
N GLN A 472 8.35 2.71 4.87
CA GLN A 472 7.36 2.07 5.72
C GLN A 472 7.08 2.90 6.98
N GLN A 473 8.11 3.35 7.68
CA GLN A 473 7.98 4.15 8.90
C GLN A 473 7.27 5.49 8.61
N ASP A 474 7.66 6.16 7.54
CA ASP A 474 7.04 7.42 7.12
C ASP A 474 5.59 7.20 6.72
N SER A 475 5.29 6.17 5.94
CA SER A 475 3.91 5.82 5.57
C SER A 475 3.05 5.47 6.79
N PHE A 476 3.59 4.73 7.75
CA PHE A 476 2.87 4.38 8.98
C PHE A 476 2.60 5.62 9.85
N ARG A 477 3.57 6.53 9.95
CA ARG A 477 3.41 7.80 10.66
C ARG A 477 2.36 8.68 9.99
N ASP A 478 2.41 8.81 8.66
CA ASP A 478 1.47 9.61 7.89
C ASP A 478 0.06 9.03 7.97
N LEU A 479 -0.10 7.71 7.79
CA LEU A 479 -1.39 7.04 7.95
C LEU A 479 -1.92 7.12 9.39
N GLY A 480 -1.04 7.04 10.40
CA GLY A 480 -1.42 7.23 11.80
C GLY A 480 -1.95 8.64 12.07
N THR A 481 -1.25 9.65 11.58
CA THR A 481 -1.68 11.07 11.68
C THR A 481 -3.00 11.29 10.94
N LEU A 482 -3.12 10.70 9.75
CA LEU A 482 -4.32 10.76 8.94
C LEU A 482 -5.51 10.08 9.64
N ALA A 483 -5.30 8.92 10.26
CA ALA A 483 -6.34 8.22 11.01
C ALA A 483 -6.90 9.08 12.15
N VAL A 484 -6.04 9.78 12.89
CA VAL A 484 -6.46 10.73 13.94
C VAL A 484 -7.28 11.87 13.33
N LEU A 485 -6.82 12.45 12.21
CA LEU A 485 -7.56 13.52 11.51
C LEU A 485 -8.94 13.02 11.04
N ILE A 486 -9.00 11.84 10.45
CA ILE A 486 -10.25 11.21 10.01
C ILE A 486 -11.21 11.01 11.18
N VAL A 487 -10.73 10.49 12.30
CA VAL A 487 -11.54 10.30 13.52
C VAL A 487 -12.15 11.63 13.99
N ILE A 488 -11.37 12.71 13.97
CA ILE A 488 -11.86 14.07 14.34
C ILE A 488 -12.90 14.56 13.33
N LEU A 489 -12.63 14.44 12.02
CA LEU A 489 -13.57 14.87 10.98
C LEU A 489 -14.91 14.12 11.05
N VAL A 490 -14.84 12.79 11.20
CA VAL A 490 -16.01 11.93 11.36
C VAL A 490 -16.80 12.32 12.61
N PHE A 491 -16.11 12.61 13.72
CA PHE A 491 -16.76 13.10 14.94
C PHE A 491 -17.50 14.42 14.71
N ILE A 492 -16.86 15.39 14.02
CA ILE A 492 -17.46 16.70 13.71
C ILE A 492 -18.71 16.54 12.83
N VAL A 493 -18.62 15.72 11.77
CA VAL A 493 -19.76 15.46 10.87
C VAL A 493 -20.93 14.85 11.64
N MET A 494 -20.66 13.84 12.48
CA MET A 494 -21.70 13.23 13.31
C MET A 494 -22.27 14.20 14.35
N ALA A 495 -21.43 15.03 14.97
CA ALA A 495 -21.87 16.00 15.95
C ALA A 495 -22.80 17.07 15.33
N ALA A 496 -22.49 17.49 14.11
CA ALA A 496 -23.35 18.40 13.34
C ALA A 496 -24.70 17.74 12.99
N GLN A 497 -24.68 16.46 12.58
CA GLN A 497 -25.90 15.73 12.21
C GLN A 497 -26.84 15.49 13.39
N PHE A 498 -26.28 15.02 14.51
CA PHE A 498 -27.10 14.68 15.69
C PHE A 498 -27.41 15.85 16.60
N GLU A 499 -26.88 17.03 16.30
CA GLU A 499 -26.98 18.24 17.19
C GLU A 499 -26.61 17.90 18.64
N SER A 500 -25.69 16.97 18.82
CA SER A 500 -25.31 16.40 20.11
C SER A 500 -23.88 15.87 20.08
N LEU A 501 -23.10 16.10 21.14
CA LEU A 501 -21.77 15.53 21.30
C LEU A 501 -21.80 14.10 21.89
N THR A 502 -22.91 13.73 22.55
CA THR A 502 -23.02 12.44 23.25
C THR A 502 -23.19 11.27 22.28
N TYR A 503 -23.99 11.43 21.24
CA TYR A 503 -24.24 10.34 20.28
C TYR A 503 -23.02 9.97 19.44
N PRO A 504 -22.28 10.93 18.85
CA PRO A 504 -21.00 10.65 18.20
C PRO A 504 -20.01 9.96 19.14
N PHE A 505 -19.90 10.40 20.38
CA PHE A 505 -19.02 9.78 21.36
C PHE A 505 -19.36 8.31 21.61
N ILE A 506 -20.65 7.95 21.70
CA ILE A 506 -21.09 6.56 21.85
C ILE A 506 -20.69 5.73 20.62
N ILE A 507 -20.90 6.27 19.41
CA ILE A 507 -20.55 5.57 18.15
C ILE A 507 -19.05 5.32 18.05
N MET A 508 -18.22 6.30 18.43
CA MET A 508 -16.77 6.19 18.37
C MET A 508 -16.19 5.07 19.24
N PHE A 509 -16.89 4.65 20.28
CA PHE A 509 -16.49 3.48 21.07
C PHE A 509 -16.50 2.18 20.29
N SER A 510 -17.11 2.12 19.10
CA SER A 510 -17.06 0.93 18.24
C SER A 510 -15.74 0.78 17.49
N LEU A 511 -14.97 1.87 17.28
CA LEU A 511 -13.73 1.86 16.51
C LEU A 511 -12.62 0.97 17.08
N PRO A 512 -12.33 0.98 18.40
CA PRO A 512 -11.33 0.09 18.96
C PRO A 512 -11.61 -1.40 18.68
N PHE A 513 -12.88 -1.78 18.62
CA PHE A 513 -13.29 -3.18 18.34
C PHE A 513 -13.18 -3.53 16.85
N ALA A 514 -13.31 -2.55 15.96
CA ALA A 514 -13.01 -2.74 14.54
C ALA A 514 -11.51 -3.06 14.36
N PHE A 515 -10.62 -2.31 15.02
CA PHE A 515 -9.19 -2.59 15.03
C PHE A 515 -8.86 -3.95 15.67
N SER A 516 -9.57 -4.35 16.74
CA SER A 516 -9.42 -5.70 17.30
C SER A 516 -9.73 -6.78 16.26
N GLY A 517 -10.78 -6.60 15.48
CA GLY A 517 -11.15 -7.50 14.40
C GLY A 517 -10.09 -7.57 13.28
N VAL A 518 -9.48 -6.43 12.94
CA VAL A 518 -8.36 -6.37 11.99
C VAL A 518 -7.17 -7.19 12.50
N LEU A 519 -6.73 -6.94 13.74
CA LEU A 519 -5.59 -7.66 14.33
C LEU A 519 -5.84 -9.16 14.40
N MET A 520 -7.02 -9.58 14.82
CA MET A 520 -7.36 -11.00 14.87
C MET A 520 -7.37 -11.63 13.47
N ALA A 521 -7.96 -10.96 12.48
CA ALA A 521 -8.00 -11.50 11.12
C ALA A 521 -6.59 -11.66 10.53
N LEU A 522 -5.74 -10.66 10.64
CA LEU A 522 -4.35 -10.73 10.19
C LEU A 522 -3.58 -11.84 10.90
N PHE A 523 -3.75 -11.99 12.23
CA PHE A 523 -3.11 -13.04 13.00
C PHE A 523 -3.54 -14.44 12.56
N PHE A 524 -4.84 -14.71 12.40
CA PHE A 524 -5.35 -16.03 12.01
C PHE A 524 -5.05 -16.41 10.56
N THR A 525 -4.88 -15.42 9.68
CA THR A 525 -4.51 -15.65 8.27
C THR A 525 -3.00 -15.64 8.03
N ASN A 526 -2.18 -15.47 9.08
CA ASN A 526 -0.72 -15.25 8.98
C ASN A 526 -0.34 -14.13 8.01
N SER A 527 -1.20 -13.13 7.88
CA SER A 527 -0.94 -11.95 7.05
C SER A 527 -0.19 -10.89 7.86
N THR A 528 0.68 -10.14 7.18
CA THR A 528 1.47 -9.08 7.79
C THR A 528 0.71 -7.78 7.93
N LEU A 529 1.15 -6.94 8.88
CA LEU A 529 0.70 -5.57 8.99
C LEU A 529 1.45 -4.72 7.95
N SER A 530 0.79 -4.42 6.86
CA SER A 530 1.32 -3.63 5.74
C SER A 530 0.61 -2.29 5.61
N VAL A 531 1.13 -1.40 4.78
CA VAL A 531 0.47 -0.14 4.42
C VAL A 531 -0.94 -0.39 3.87
N MET A 532 -1.14 -1.50 3.13
CA MET A 532 -2.44 -1.90 2.59
C MET A 532 -3.42 -2.35 3.67
N SER A 533 -2.98 -3.13 4.66
CA SER A 533 -3.85 -3.54 5.78
C SER A 533 -4.24 -2.35 6.66
N LEU A 534 -3.32 -1.39 6.88
CA LEU A 534 -3.63 -0.12 7.56
C LEU A 534 -4.64 0.72 6.79
N LEU A 535 -4.52 0.79 5.47
CA LEU A 535 -5.53 1.44 4.63
C LEU A 535 -6.91 0.80 4.83
N GLY A 536 -6.98 -0.54 4.83
CA GLY A 536 -8.21 -1.27 5.16
C GLY A 536 -8.78 -0.91 6.54
N ALA A 537 -7.92 -0.79 7.54
CA ALA A 537 -8.30 -0.37 8.88
C ALA A 537 -8.84 1.08 8.94
N ILE A 538 -8.25 1.99 8.16
CA ILE A 538 -8.76 3.37 8.02
C ILE A 538 -10.14 3.39 7.34
N MET A 539 -10.31 2.62 6.27
CA MET A 539 -11.60 2.50 5.57
C MET A 539 -12.71 1.99 6.49
N LEU A 540 -12.38 1.07 7.41
CA LEU A 540 -13.32 0.56 8.41
C LEU A 540 -13.88 1.65 9.32
N ILE A 541 -13.14 2.72 9.59
CA ILE A 541 -13.65 3.84 10.41
C ILE A 541 -14.97 4.35 9.83
N GLY A 542 -15.03 4.58 8.52
CA GLY A 542 -16.26 5.03 7.86
C GLY A 542 -17.38 4.00 7.85
N ILE A 543 -17.06 2.74 7.52
CA ILE A 543 -18.05 1.67 7.37
C ILE A 543 -18.70 1.33 8.71
N VAL A 544 -17.91 1.22 9.78
CA VAL A 544 -18.39 0.88 11.13
C VAL A 544 -19.24 1.99 11.73
N VAL A 545 -18.80 3.23 11.56
CA VAL A 545 -19.53 4.42 12.05
C VAL A 545 -20.89 4.53 11.37
N LYS A 546 -21.01 4.21 10.08
CA LYS A 546 -22.29 4.20 9.33
C LYS A 546 -23.32 3.28 9.99
N ASN A 547 -22.94 2.07 10.39
CA ASN A 547 -23.83 1.14 11.08
C ASN A 547 -24.31 1.71 12.43
N GLY A 548 -23.44 2.39 13.16
CA GLY A 548 -23.76 3.07 14.40
C GLY A 548 -24.71 4.26 14.23
N ILE A 549 -24.52 5.07 13.18
CA ILE A 549 -25.40 6.21 12.84
C ILE A 549 -26.82 5.73 12.62
N VAL A 550 -27.02 4.75 11.74
CA VAL A 550 -28.35 4.20 11.39
C VAL A 550 -29.06 3.64 12.62
N LEU A 551 -28.33 2.99 13.53
CA LEU A 551 -28.89 2.43 14.76
C LEU A 551 -29.32 3.52 15.75
N ILE A 552 -28.47 4.51 16.02
CA ILE A 552 -28.78 5.60 16.97
C ILE A 552 -29.88 6.50 16.44
N ASP A 553 -29.87 6.80 15.15
CA ASP A 553 -30.93 7.60 14.51
C ASP A 553 -32.31 6.95 14.71
N TYR A 554 -32.43 5.65 14.49
CA TYR A 554 -33.67 4.94 14.70
C TYR A 554 -34.09 4.84 16.20
N ILE A 555 -33.12 4.71 17.11
CA ILE A 555 -33.39 4.79 18.56
C ILE A 555 -33.96 6.17 18.91
N THR A 556 -33.39 7.23 18.35
CA THR A 556 -33.84 8.60 18.59
C THR A 556 -35.26 8.83 18.05
N LEU A 557 -35.53 8.35 16.84
CA LEU A 557 -36.87 8.38 16.24
C LEU A 557 -37.92 7.65 17.09
N CYS A 558 -37.59 6.45 17.62
CA CYS A 558 -38.49 5.73 18.53
C CYS A 558 -38.73 6.50 19.83
N ARG A 559 -37.74 7.23 20.33
CA ARG A 559 -37.87 8.07 21.52
C ARG A 559 -38.73 9.31 21.27
N GLU A 560 -38.62 9.96 20.12
CA GLU A 560 -39.46 11.09 19.70
C GLU A 560 -40.93 10.67 19.59
N ARG A 561 -41.17 9.42 19.20
CA ARG A 561 -42.49 8.79 19.19
C ARG A 561 -43.03 8.45 20.62
N GLY A 562 -42.32 8.83 21.68
CA GLY A 562 -42.75 8.72 23.07
C GLY A 562 -42.42 7.38 23.76
N GLN A 563 -41.63 6.51 23.16
CA GLN A 563 -41.24 5.25 23.79
C GLN A 563 -40.23 5.42 24.92
N SER A 564 -40.24 4.52 25.90
CA SER A 564 -39.23 4.51 26.97
C SER A 564 -37.88 4.10 26.40
N VAL A 565 -36.78 4.55 27.04
CA VAL A 565 -35.39 4.28 26.57
C VAL A 565 -35.15 2.79 26.31
N LEU A 566 -35.52 1.95 27.26
CA LEU A 566 -35.34 0.49 27.13
C LEU A 566 -36.13 -0.07 25.95
N HIS A 567 -37.38 0.33 25.81
CA HIS A 567 -38.24 -0.14 24.74
C HIS A 567 -37.77 0.36 23.37
N SER A 568 -37.38 1.64 23.28
CA SER A 568 -36.81 2.23 22.05
C SER A 568 -35.56 1.50 21.59
N VAL A 569 -34.65 1.17 22.51
CA VAL A 569 -33.41 0.47 22.21
C VAL A 569 -33.65 -0.96 21.71
N VAL A 570 -34.53 -1.71 22.36
CA VAL A 570 -34.85 -3.08 21.95
C VAL A 570 -35.62 -3.09 20.63
N THR A 571 -36.59 -2.20 20.44
CA THR A 571 -37.35 -2.07 19.19
C THR A 571 -36.49 -1.67 18.03
N ALA A 572 -35.64 -0.66 18.21
CA ALA A 572 -34.71 -0.19 17.19
C ALA A 572 -33.69 -1.28 16.83
N GLY A 573 -33.10 -1.93 17.83
CA GLY A 573 -32.18 -3.02 17.59
C GLY A 573 -32.80 -4.17 16.78
N LYS A 574 -34.03 -4.59 17.16
CA LYS A 574 -34.77 -5.63 16.42
C LYS A 574 -35.03 -5.21 14.97
N SER A 575 -35.48 -3.97 14.74
CA SER A 575 -35.82 -3.51 13.38
C SER A 575 -34.59 -3.32 12.51
N ARG A 576 -33.44 -2.95 13.09
CA ARG A 576 -32.21 -2.66 12.34
C ARG A 576 -31.23 -3.84 12.25
N LEU A 577 -31.53 -4.99 12.88
CA LEU A 577 -30.68 -6.17 12.83
C LEU A 577 -30.49 -6.67 11.40
N ARG A 578 -31.61 -6.92 10.68
CA ARG A 578 -31.57 -7.46 9.31
C ARG A 578 -30.83 -6.56 8.34
N PRO A 579 -31.13 -5.24 8.22
CA PRO A 579 -30.40 -4.33 7.36
C PRO A 579 -28.90 -4.32 7.63
N VAL A 580 -28.49 -4.19 8.89
CA VAL A 580 -27.07 -4.16 9.27
C VAL A 580 -26.36 -5.45 8.92
N LEU A 581 -27.00 -6.61 9.14
CA LEU A 581 -26.43 -7.90 8.72
C LEU A 581 -26.39 -8.05 7.20
N MET A 582 -27.38 -7.54 6.46
CA MET A 582 -27.39 -7.58 4.99
C MET A 582 -26.25 -6.72 4.42
N THR A 583 -26.09 -5.48 4.89
CA THR A 583 -25.02 -4.60 4.43
C THR A 583 -23.64 -5.17 4.77
N THR A 584 -23.46 -5.69 5.98
CA THR A 584 -22.21 -6.35 6.38
C THR A 584 -21.91 -7.57 5.50
N ALA A 585 -22.92 -8.44 5.28
CA ALA A 585 -22.75 -9.61 4.45
C ALA A 585 -22.43 -9.25 2.99
N THR A 586 -23.10 -8.24 2.43
CA THR A 586 -22.84 -7.78 1.06
C THR A 586 -21.41 -7.26 0.92
N THR A 587 -20.94 -6.45 1.87
CA THR A 587 -19.58 -5.92 1.86
C THR A 587 -18.55 -7.03 2.03
N VAL A 588 -18.74 -7.94 2.99
CA VAL A 588 -17.86 -9.09 3.23
C VAL A 588 -17.78 -9.99 2.00
N LEU A 589 -18.93 -10.38 1.42
CA LEU A 589 -18.98 -11.21 0.22
C LEU A 589 -18.33 -10.52 -0.99
N GLY A 590 -18.52 -9.20 -1.12
CA GLY A 590 -17.87 -8.41 -2.17
C GLY A 590 -16.35 -8.36 -2.05
N MET A 591 -15.80 -8.50 -0.82
CA MET A 591 -14.37 -8.50 -0.55
C MET A 591 -13.70 -9.88 -0.63
N ILE A 592 -14.47 -10.99 -0.51
CA ILE A 592 -13.91 -12.36 -0.55
C ILE A 592 -13.09 -12.62 -1.82
N PRO A 593 -13.52 -12.26 -3.04
CA PRO A 593 -12.72 -12.50 -4.24
C PRO A 593 -11.33 -11.83 -4.18
N MET A 594 -11.25 -10.66 -3.53
CA MET A 594 -9.99 -9.93 -3.36
C MET A 594 -9.14 -10.49 -2.22
N ALA A 595 -9.76 -11.06 -1.19
CA ALA A 595 -9.04 -11.69 -0.07
C ALA A 595 -8.41 -13.03 -0.47
N VAL A 596 -9.10 -13.82 -1.32
CA VAL A 596 -8.72 -15.18 -1.73
C VAL A 596 -8.07 -15.19 -3.12
N GLY A 597 -8.12 -14.06 -3.84
CA GLY A 597 -7.77 -13.97 -5.26
C GLY A 597 -6.41 -14.57 -5.60
N GLY A 598 -6.32 -15.24 -6.76
CA GLY A 598 -5.14 -15.92 -7.28
C GLY A 598 -4.60 -15.30 -8.59
N GLY A 599 -4.92 -14.03 -8.89
CA GLY A 599 -4.41 -13.33 -10.08
C GLY A 599 -3.13 -12.53 -9.79
N GLN A 600 -2.42 -12.13 -10.82
CA GLN A 600 -1.21 -11.28 -10.69
C GLN A 600 -1.50 -10.02 -9.85
N GLY A 601 -0.69 -9.77 -8.83
CA GLY A 601 -0.79 -8.61 -7.94
C GLY A 601 -1.98 -8.65 -6.96
N SER A 602 -2.65 -9.80 -6.80
CA SER A 602 -3.71 -9.96 -5.80
C SER A 602 -3.16 -9.92 -4.37
N GLU A 603 -1.92 -10.35 -4.19
CA GLU A 603 -1.21 -10.38 -2.90
C GLU A 603 -1.13 -8.98 -2.27
N MET A 604 -1.02 -7.94 -3.09
CA MET A 604 -0.97 -6.55 -2.64
C MET A 604 -2.26 -6.10 -1.95
N TRP A 605 -3.41 -6.54 -2.45
CA TRP A 605 -4.73 -6.09 -1.99
C TRP A 605 -5.37 -7.03 -0.97
N SER A 606 -4.92 -8.29 -0.91
CA SER A 606 -5.46 -9.32 -0.03
C SER A 606 -5.40 -8.93 1.45
N PRO A 607 -4.30 -8.39 2.02
CA PRO A 607 -4.25 -7.97 3.42
C PRO A 607 -5.26 -6.86 3.76
N MET A 608 -5.52 -5.95 2.82
CA MET A 608 -6.55 -4.92 2.98
C MET A 608 -7.95 -5.54 3.06
N ALA A 609 -8.26 -6.47 2.15
CA ALA A 609 -9.55 -7.15 2.14
C ALA A 609 -9.76 -7.98 3.42
N ILE A 610 -8.74 -8.72 3.87
CA ILE A 610 -8.74 -9.49 5.11
C ILE A 610 -8.98 -8.57 6.32
N ALA A 611 -8.29 -7.43 6.38
CA ALA A 611 -8.46 -6.43 7.43
C ALA A 611 -9.91 -5.91 7.48
N VAL A 612 -10.49 -5.58 6.31
CA VAL A 612 -11.88 -5.10 6.23
C VAL A 612 -12.87 -6.19 6.61
N ILE A 613 -12.72 -7.41 6.09
CA ILE A 613 -13.60 -8.54 6.41
C ILE A 613 -13.60 -8.83 7.92
N GLY A 614 -12.41 -8.97 8.50
CA GLY A 614 -12.26 -9.27 9.93
C GLY A 614 -12.77 -8.15 10.82
N GLY A 615 -12.33 -6.92 10.54
CA GLY A 615 -12.73 -5.74 11.30
C GLY A 615 -14.24 -5.49 11.22
N LEU A 616 -14.83 -5.60 10.02
CA LEU A 616 -16.27 -5.39 9.83
C LEU A 616 -17.10 -6.48 10.52
N THR A 617 -16.69 -7.74 10.44
CA THR A 617 -17.40 -8.86 11.07
C THR A 617 -17.41 -8.72 12.59
N VAL A 618 -16.25 -8.51 13.20
CA VAL A 618 -16.12 -8.36 14.66
C VAL A 618 -16.82 -7.10 15.13
N SER A 619 -16.58 -5.97 14.47
CA SER A 619 -17.23 -4.71 14.85
C SER A 619 -18.74 -4.77 14.75
N THR A 620 -19.31 -5.38 13.70
CA THR A 620 -20.78 -5.46 13.55
C THR A 620 -21.41 -6.25 14.69
N ILE A 621 -20.82 -7.40 15.06
CA ILE A 621 -21.35 -8.21 16.18
C ILE A 621 -21.27 -7.39 17.50
N LEU A 622 -20.16 -6.73 17.74
CA LEU A 622 -19.97 -5.97 18.98
C LEU A 622 -20.78 -4.67 19.01
N THR A 623 -20.88 -3.94 17.89
CA THR A 623 -21.64 -2.68 17.83
C THR A 623 -23.12 -2.89 18.05
N LEU A 624 -23.70 -3.99 17.55
CA LEU A 624 -25.11 -4.34 17.79
C LEU A 624 -25.41 -4.59 19.27
N VAL A 625 -24.43 -4.89 20.11
CA VAL A 625 -24.59 -5.09 21.55
C VAL A 625 -24.11 -3.89 22.35
N LEU A 626 -22.96 -3.36 22.00
CA LEU A 626 -22.27 -2.31 22.74
C LEU A 626 -22.94 -0.94 22.61
N ILE A 627 -23.26 -0.51 21.37
CA ILE A 627 -23.87 0.82 21.14
C ILE A 627 -25.19 0.98 21.88
N PRO A 628 -26.16 0.02 21.81
CA PRO A 628 -27.39 0.07 22.59
C PRO A 628 -27.15 0.11 24.10
N THR A 629 -26.16 -0.64 24.58
CA THR A 629 -25.81 -0.69 26.00
C THR A 629 -25.23 0.65 26.48
N LEU A 630 -24.29 1.24 25.73
CA LEU A 630 -23.73 2.55 26.00
C LEU A 630 -24.78 3.65 25.91
N TYR A 631 -25.66 3.59 24.91
CA TYR A 631 -26.78 4.52 24.80
C TYR A 631 -27.64 4.52 26.06
N CYS A 632 -27.97 3.35 26.63
CA CYS A 632 -28.70 3.25 27.88
C CYS A 632 -27.93 3.79 29.09
N ILE A 633 -26.60 3.76 29.10
CA ILE A 633 -25.77 4.33 30.17
C ILE A 633 -25.82 5.88 30.10
N PHE A 634 -25.53 6.43 28.93
CA PHE A 634 -25.44 7.87 28.72
C PHE A 634 -26.80 8.57 28.66
N ALA A 635 -27.84 7.95 28.09
CA ALA A 635 -29.19 8.48 28.06
C ALA A 635 -29.82 8.58 29.46
N GLY A 636 -29.38 7.75 30.41
CA GLY A 636 -29.81 7.86 31.82
C GLY A 636 -29.43 9.18 32.48
N THR A 637 -28.29 9.76 32.08
CA THR A 637 -27.86 11.09 32.56
C THR A 637 -28.55 12.24 31.81
N GLY A 638 -28.82 12.06 30.50
CA GLY A 638 -29.53 13.07 29.68
C GLY A 638 -31.01 13.22 30.02
N ILE A 639 -31.68 12.16 30.47
CA ILE A 639 -33.11 12.20 30.82
C ILE A 639 -33.40 13.19 31.99
N LYS A 640 -32.52 13.27 32.97
CA LYS A 640 -32.66 14.24 34.05
C LYS A 640 -32.57 15.70 33.53
N HIS A 641 -31.70 15.93 32.54
CA HIS A 641 -31.56 17.24 31.91
C HIS A 641 -32.77 17.55 31.01
N GLN A 642 -33.21 16.64 30.16
CA GLN A 642 -34.40 16.84 29.31
C GLN A 642 -35.69 17.01 30.10
N ARG A 643 -35.88 16.25 31.17
CA ARG A 643 -37.02 16.51 32.10
C ARG A 643 -36.99 17.90 32.69
N LYS A 644 -35.80 18.43 33.02
CA LYS A 644 -35.62 19.76 33.53
C LYS A 644 -35.92 20.83 32.45
N VAL A 645 -35.49 20.60 31.23
CA VAL A 645 -35.76 21.45 30.06
C VAL A 645 -37.24 21.44 29.68
N MET A 646 -37.86 20.25 29.59
CA MET A 646 -39.31 20.13 29.30
C MET A 646 -40.17 20.74 30.41
N LYS A 647 -39.76 20.59 31.66
CA LYS A 647 -40.45 21.24 32.79
C LYS A 647 -40.36 22.75 32.67
N ARG A 648 -39.20 23.28 32.34
CA ARG A 648 -38.96 24.73 32.13
C ARG A 648 -39.71 25.26 30.89
N LYS A 649 -39.82 24.44 29.82
CA LYS A 649 -40.60 24.82 28.64
C LYS A 649 -42.10 24.85 28.94
N ARG A 650 -42.63 23.85 29.68
CA ARG A 650 -44.02 23.88 30.16
C ARG A 650 -44.30 25.07 31.10
N GLU A 651 -43.38 25.40 31.99
CA GLU A 651 -43.49 26.56 32.86
C GLU A 651 -43.48 27.87 32.04
N LEU A 652 -42.68 27.95 30.97
CA LEU A 652 -42.67 29.07 30.04
C LEU A 652 -43.98 29.15 29.22
N ASP A 653 -44.47 28.01 28.68
CA ASP A 653 -45.72 27.97 27.92
C ASP A 653 -46.93 28.40 28.78
N VAL A 654 -46.98 27.94 30.02
CA VAL A 654 -48.01 28.37 31.01
C VAL A 654 -47.85 29.86 31.34
N TYR A 655 -46.63 30.37 31.49
CA TYR A 655 -46.38 31.78 31.70
C TYR A 655 -46.82 32.64 30.50
N PHE A 656 -46.51 32.21 29.27
CA PHE A 656 -46.94 32.88 28.04
C PHE A 656 -48.45 32.84 27.83
N GLU A 657 -49.13 31.75 28.17
CA GLU A 657 -50.60 31.68 28.13
C GLU A 657 -51.24 32.58 29.16
N ALA A 658 -50.70 32.65 30.39
CA ALA A 658 -51.23 33.50 31.46
C ALA A 658 -51.03 35.02 31.19
N HIS A 659 -49.99 35.40 30.42
CA HIS A 659 -49.67 36.81 30.14
C HIS A 659 -49.89 37.19 28.66
N LYS A 660 -50.64 36.39 27.92
CA LYS A 660 -50.89 36.57 26.49
C LYS A 660 -51.48 37.95 26.17
N ASP A 661 -52.39 38.42 26.99
CA ASP A 661 -53.07 39.72 26.84
C ASP A 661 -52.15 40.90 27.15
N GLU A 662 -51.11 40.74 27.95
CA GLU A 662 -50.12 41.77 28.27
C GLU A 662 -49.04 41.88 27.21
N ILE A 663 -48.67 40.72 26.61
CA ILE A 663 -47.60 40.63 25.55
C ILE A 663 -48.15 41.15 24.21
N ILE A 664 -49.43 41.01 23.92
CA ILE A 664 -50.06 41.50 22.69
C ILE A 664 -50.32 43.01 22.76
N LYS A 665 -50.33 43.63 23.98
CA LYS A 665 -50.50 45.08 24.17
C LYS A 665 -49.19 45.87 24.15
N LYS A 666 -48.05 45.25 24.08
CA LYS A 666 -46.74 45.88 23.84
C LYS A 666 -46.25 45.57 22.42
#